data_14b3b9ce48d774d4eb484e75817978f4
#
_entry.id   14b3b9ce48d774d4eb484e75817978f4
#
_cell.length_a   1.000
_cell.length_b   1.000
_cell.length_c   1.000
_cell.angle_alpha   90.00
_cell.angle_beta   90.00
_cell.angle_gamma   90.00
#
_symmetry.space_group_name_H-M   'P 1'
#
loop_
_entity.id
_entity.type
_entity.pdbx_description
1 polymer ?
#
loop_
_entity_poly.entity_id
_entity_poly.type
_entity_poly.pdbx_seq_one_letter_code
_entity_poly.pdbx_strand_id
1 'polypeptide(L)'
;QQNLQTKQQLDSLTQSDSALDEQINVLKGSLLLSKILYKQKQALPRLKVDRDLADQIADIRLYQFEVSQQRELLSNPATYVDNLLSTQPPEQVTPQLRKSLMELANTRADLLERLNRELSAVLNESITLQLNQKQLLSTAQSLRATLDEQMFWIPSNKPLDAEWLRGVPERLKRQIDTLPLASSLSELTDGLTQRPLLFLPLALLIGALLWRRKALYARLNKVHQDIGHFKRDSQWHTPQAILINILLAMPVALGLALCGLALQIDARGQNANMGAALLQMGQAWLVFYTAYRILSPGGVAELHFRWDKPQVEFLQGWIRRLGLVVMALVTVVAVAELQPAALADDVIGMPVVLTCYALMAWLLSRLLISSPAHENTSLFRKAVGVMFTLLPIALFVAVCFGYYYTALKLSDRLINTLYLLMFWLVIEATFVRGLAVAARRLAYQRALAKRQAAKEAGDGEAVIEEPTLDIEKVNEQSLRLIRLALLGGFIAALYWVWADLISVFSYLDNITLYEYTSGTGANMSMVPISIGDMLGALIIIGITFALARNLPGLLEVFVLSKLNLAQGSAYATTTLLSYVIAGVGFVSTLSTLGVSWDKLQWLVAALSVGLGFGMQEIFANFISGIMILFERPVRIGDTITIGNLSGTVSKIRIRATTITDFDRKDIIVPNKTFITGQLINWSLTDTITRVTLKLGVDYGSDLDLVKELLLKAARENPRVLKEPEPHVYFLNFGESTLDHELRMHVRDLGDRNPVIDEVNRFINREFKKQHINISFRQMEVYLKNLHGQEYKLVPIEDENKTIVPIGAEQKPLQEPPPAKLD
;
A
#
# COMPACT_ATOMS: atom_id res chain seq x y z
N GLN A 1 -27.87 22.64 35.67
CA GLN A 1 -29.11 22.29 34.96
C GLN A 1 -28.85 21.40 33.75
N GLN A 2 -27.94 21.74 32.88
CA GLN A 2 -27.59 20.90 31.69
C GLN A 2 -27.12 19.49 32.08
N ASN A 3 -26.27 19.38 33.10
CA ASN A 3 -25.80 18.09 33.57
C ASN A 3 -26.91 17.20 34.11
N LEU A 4 -27.85 17.79 34.89
CA LEU A 4 -29.01 17.08 35.41
C LEU A 4 -29.94 16.59 34.28
N GLN A 5 -30.19 17.42 33.27
CA GLN A 5 -30.99 17.05 32.09
C GLN A 5 -30.33 15.94 31.28
N THR A 6 -29.00 16.05 31.03
CA THR A 6 -28.25 15.02 30.32
C THR A 6 -28.27 13.69 31.08
N LYS A 7 -28.14 13.73 32.42
CA LYS A 7 -28.20 12.52 33.24
C LYS A 7 -29.58 11.87 33.21
N GLN A 8 -30.65 12.66 33.32
CA GLN A 8 -32.04 12.16 33.24
C GLN A 8 -32.31 11.52 31.86
N GLN A 9 -31.79 12.11 30.77
CA GLN A 9 -31.90 11.53 29.45
C GLN A 9 -31.11 10.23 29.34
N LEU A 10 -29.91 10.16 29.91
CA LEU A 10 -29.10 8.95 29.94
C LEU A 10 -29.79 7.81 30.70
N ASP A 11 -30.33 8.10 31.90
CA ASP A 11 -31.04 7.12 32.71
C ASP A 11 -32.29 6.59 31.98
N SER A 12 -33.04 7.47 31.30
CA SER A 12 -34.21 7.05 30.52
C SER A 12 -33.85 6.19 29.31
N LEU A 13 -32.74 6.48 28.65
CA LEU A 13 -32.25 5.66 27.52
C LEU A 13 -31.74 4.29 28.00
N THR A 14 -31.01 4.26 29.09
CA THR A 14 -30.51 3.01 29.67
C THR A 14 -31.66 2.09 30.10
N GLN A 15 -32.71 2.67 30.69
CA GLN A 15 -33.92 1.93 31.04
C GLN A 15 -34.65 1.44 29.78
N SER A 16 -34.69 2.24 28.72
CA SER A 16 -35.32 1.83 27.46
C SER A 16 -34.54 0.69 26.78
N ASP A 17 -33.22 0.71 26.87
CA ASP A 17 -32.34 -0.34 26.33
C ASP A 17 -32.56 -1.66 27.06
N SER A 18 -32.58 -1.67 28.38
CA SER A 18 -32.85 -2.88 29.17
C SER A 18 -34.25 -3.47 28.97
N ALA A 19 -35.26 -2.60 28.80
CA ALA A 19 -36.62 -3.05 28.50
C ALA A 19 -36.80 -3.57 27.08
N LEU A 20 -35.94 -3.13 26.16
CA LEU A 20 -36.00 -3.54 24.76
C LEU A 20 -35.74 -5.04 24.57
N ASP A 21 -34.71 -5.57 25.19
CA ASP A 21 -34.32 -6.97 25.11
C ASP A 21 -35.43 -7.90 25.63
N GLU A 22 -36.10 -7.52 26.71
CA GLU A 22 -37.21 -8.24 27.25
C GLU A 22 -38.43 -8.22 26.29
N GLN A 23 -38.74 -7.03 25.72
CA GLN A 23 -39.84 -6.88 24.77
C GLN A 23 -39.59 -7.68 23.48
N ILE A 24 -38.36 -7.72 22.98
CA ILE A 24 -37.99 -8.50 21.80
C ILE A 24 -38.23 -9.98 22.06
N ASN A 25 -37.79 -10.50 23.20
CA ASN A 25 -37.90 -11.91 23.54
C ASN A 25 -39.38 -12.36 23.70
N VAL A 26 -40.20 -11.52 24.29
CA VAL A 26 -41.64 -11.82 24.54
C VAL A 26 -42.48 -11.71 23.28
N LEU A 27 -42.19 -10.73 22.40
CA LEU A 27 -43.01 -10.39 21.23
C LEU A 27 -42.41 -10.91 19.93
N LYS A 28 -41.42 -11.78 19.97
CA LYS A 28 -40.73 -12.32 18.82
C LYS A 28 -41.68 -12.88 17.76
N GLY A 29 -41.64 -12.34 16.55
CA GLY A 29 -42.48 -12.74 15.42
C GLY A 29 -43.84 -12.02 15.33
N SER A 30 -44.18 -11.09 16.22
CA SER A 30 -45.44 -10.33 16.14
C SER A 30 -45.28 -9.00 15.42
N LEU A 31 -46.26 -8.61 14.60
CA LEU A 31 -46.33 -7.30 13.95
C LEU A 31 -46.40 -6.13 14.98
N LEU A 32 -46.80 -6.43 16.21
CA LEU A 32 -46.87 -5.46 17.29
C LEU A 32 -45.45 -5.01 17.68
N LEU A 33 -44.51 -5.92 17.65
CA LEU A 33 -43.11 -5.63 17.95
C LEU A 33 -42.54 -4.57 16.99
N SER A 34 -42.77 -4.68 15.70
CA SER A 34 -42.31 -3.67 14.74
C SER A 34 -42.87 -2.27 15.02
N LYS A 35 -44.14 -2.16 15.44
CA LYS A 35 -44.74 -0.88 15.82
C LYS A 35 -44.15 -0.31 17.13
N ILE A 36 -43.82 -1.16 18.08
CA ILE A 36 -43.20 -0.73 19.36
C ILE A 36 -41.76 -0.26 19.09
N LEU A 37 -40.96 -1.05 18.36
CA LEU A 37 -39.61 -0.67 18.03
C LEU A 37 -39.54 0.68 17.29
N TYR A 38 -40.52 0.91 16.39
CA TYR A 38 -40.60 2.17 15.69
C TYR A 38 -40.93 3.35 16.61
N LYS A 39 -41.89 3.20 17.52
CA LYS A 39 -42.22 4.26 18.50
C LYS A 39 -41.03 4.58 19.40
N GLN A 40 -40.28 3.55 19.81
CA GLN A 40 -39.05 3.75 20.60
C GLN A 40 -37.98 4.49 19.76
N LYS A 41 -37.79 4.15 18.52
CA LYS A 41 -36.86 4.86 17.62
C LYS A 41 -37.26 6.32 17.42
N GLN A 42 -38.55 6.60 17.29
CA GLN A 42 -39.05 7.98 17.16
C GLN A 42 -38.94 8.77 18.47
N ALA A 43 -39.01 8.10 19.63
CA ALA A 43 -38.87 8.70 20.94
C ALA A 43 -37.40 9.04 21.30
N LEU A 44 -36.42 8.53 20.52
CA LEU A 44 -35.00 8.83 20.77
C LEU A 44 -34.77 10.35 20.71
N PRO A 45 -34.12 10.93 21.71
CA PRO A 45 -33.87 12.37 21.74
C PRO A 45 -32.92 12.80 20.62
N ARG A 46 -33.20 13.94 19.98
CA ARG A 46 -32.27 14.59 19.08
C ARG A 46 -31.15 15.23 19.91
N LEU A 47 -30.02 14.53 20.00
CA LEU A 47 -28.89 14.96 20.80
C LEU A 47 -28.22 16.20 20.16
N LYS A 48 -28.22 17.30 20.87
CA LYS A 48 -27.36 18.45 20.59
C LYS A 48 -26.14 18.32 21.49
N VAL A 49 -25.04 17.83 20.95
CA VAL A 49 -23.76 17.84 21.66
C VAL A 49 -23.15 19.22 21.51
N ASP A 50 -22.84 19.83 22.64
CA ASP A 50 -22.09 21.08 22.64
C ASP A 50 -20.63 20.81 22.28
N ARG A 51 -20.22 21.20 21.04
CA ARG A 51 -18.89 20.99 20.53
C ARG A 51 -17.86 21.91 21.19
N ASP A 52 -18.30 23.01 21.72
CA ASP A 52 -17.42 24.05 22.31
C ASP A 52 -17.05 23.71 23.77
N LEU A 53 -17.68 22.67 24.36
CA LEU A 53 -17.46 22.30 25.76
C LEU A 53 -16.01 21.86 26.04
N ALA A 54 -15.36 21.21 25.06
CA ALA A 54 -13.95 20.81 25.18
C ALA A 54 -13.01 22.02 25.25
N ASP A 55 -13.29 23.05 24.43
CA ASP A 55 -12.51 24.28 24.40
C ASP A 55 -12.77 25.09 25.70
N GLN A 56 -14.01 25.14 26.17
CA GLN A 56 -14.36 25.76 27.47
C GLN A 56 -13.63 25.08 28.64
N ILE A 57 -13.51 23.74 28.65
CA ILE A 57 -12.76 23.01 29.68
C ILE A 57 -11.26 23.35 29.60
N ALA A 58 -10.71 23.49 28.40
CA ALA A 58 -9.32 23.90 28.22
C ALA A 58 -9.07 25.32 28.73
N ASP A 59 -9.97 26.25 28.44
CA ASP A 59 -9.91 27.64 28.94
C ASP A 59 -10.00 27.71 30.46
N ILE A 60 -10.95 26.98 31.08
CA ILE A 60 -11.08 26.92 32.54
C ILE A 60 -9.78 26.36 33.17
N ARG A 61 -9.17 25.33 32.60
CA ARG A 61 -7.89 24.80 33.07
C ARG A 61 -6.76 25.82 32.98
N LEU A 62 -6.74 26.60 31.89
CA LEU A 62 -5.73 27.66 31.72
C LEU A 62 -5.92 28.74 32.81
N TYR A 63 -7.15 29.22 33.02
CA TYR A 63 -7.45 30.16 34.09
C TYR A 63 -7.11 29.61 35.48
N GLN A 64 -7.41 28.35 35.73
CA GLN A 64 -7.07 27.70 37.00
C GLN A 64 -5.54 27.66 37.21
N PHE A 65 -4.79 27.37 36.13
CA PHE A 65 -3.32 27.43 36.21
C PHE A 65 -2.79 28.83 36.51
N GLU A 66 -3.31 29.86 35.84
CA GLU A 66 -2.96 31.26 36.11
C GLU A 66 -3.27 31.68 37.52
N VAL A 67 -4.48 31.36 38.03
CA VAL A 67 -4.89 31.63 39.41
C VAL A 67 -3.98 30.87 40.39
N SER A 68 -3.62 29.64 40.11
CA SER A 68 -2.73 28.84 40.96
C SER A 68 -1.32 29.44 41.02
N GLN A 69 -0.80 29.92 39.92
CA GLN A 69 0.48 30.61 39.88
C GLN A 69 0.49 31.92 40.69
N GLN A 70 -0.61 32.72 40.53
CA GLN A 70 -0.76 33.93 41.31
C GLN A 70 -0.94 33.66 42.81
N ARG A 71 -1.60 32.57 43.18
CA ARG A 71 -1.76 32.12 44.56
C ARG A 71 -0.42 31.67 45.16
N GLU A 72 0.42 31.00 44.38
CA GLU A 72 1.76 30.56 44.82
C GLU A 72 2.67 31.74 45.14
N LEU A 73 2.61 32.82 44.36
CA LEU A 73 3.33 34.07 44.62
C LEU A 73 2.84 34.75 45.94
N LEU A 74 1.57 34.57 46.31
CA LEU A 74 0.95 35.10 47.51
C LEU A 74 0.88 34.10 48.67
N SER A 75 1.51 32.96 48.59
CA SER A 75 1.54 31.91 49.62
C SER A 75 2.05 32.44 50.97
N ASN A 76 2.97 33.42 50.94
CA ASN A 76 3.41 34.17 52.11
C ASN A 76 3.24 35.67 51.84
N PRO A 77 2.09 36.28 52.26
CA PRO A 77 1.83 37.70 51.99
C PRO A 77 2.86 38.65 52.60
N ALA A 78 3.53 38.25 53.69
CA ALA A 78 4.52 39.10 54.33
C ALA A 78 5.78 39.21 53.45
N THR A 79 6.30 38.09 52.94
CA THR A 79 7.44 38.05 52.06
C THR A 79 7.17 38.73 50.70
N TYR A 80 5.96 38.61 50.20
CA TYR A 80 5.53 39.28 48.96
C TYR A 80 5.53 40.79 49.12
N VAL A 81 4.96 41.32 50.26
CA VAL A 81 4.97 42.76 50.56
C VAL A 81 6.37 43.26 50.79
N ASP A 82 7.22 42.51 51.52
CA ASP A 82 8.60 42.92 51.78
C ASP A 82 9.44 42.96 50.46
N ASN A 83 9.21 42.06 49.57
CA ASN A 83 9.88 42.08 48.24
C ASN A 83 9.37 43.25 47.38
N LEU A 84 8.08 43.59 47.45
CA LEU A 84 7.50 44.73 46.76
C LEU A 84 8.04 46.06 47.31
N LEU A 85 8.21 46.17 48.61
CA LEU A 85 8.76 47.34 49.31
C LEU A 85 10.28 47.51 49.11
N SER A 86 11.02 46.42 48.90
CA SER A 86 12.42 46.44 48.65
C SER A 86 12.80 47.08 47.28
N THR A 87 11.84 47.16 46.35
CA THR A 87 12.01 47.81 45.05
C THR A 87 11.73 49.31 45.08
N GLN A 88 11.24 49.85 46.18
CA GLN A 88 10.91 51.28 46.31
C GLN A 88 12.02 52.04 47.10
N PRO A 89 12.17 53.38 46.85
CA PRO A 89 13.09 54.18 47.62
C PRO A 89 12.76 54.18 49.12
N PRO A 90 13.74 54.11 50.02
CA PRO A 90 13.52 53.98 51.47
C PRO A 90 12.69 55.12 52.10
N GLU A 91 12.72 56.31 51.51
CA GLU A 91 11.97 57.50 52.00
C GLU A 91 10.46 57.39 51.81
N GLN A 92 9.97 56.50 50.99
CA GLN A 92 8.52 56.30 50.66
C GLN A 92 7.90 55.15 51.51
N VAL A 93 8.70 54.34 52.20
CA VAL A 93 8.27 53.18 52.96
C VAL A 93 7.82 53.58 54.37
N THR A 94 6.50 53.88 54.50
CA THR A 94 5.89 54.21 55.80
C THR A 94 5.30 52.96 56.46
N PRO A 95 5.27 52.89 57.83
CA PRO A 95 4.62 51.75 58.49
C PRO A 95 3.12 51.61 58.18
N GLN A 96 2.43 52.70 57.86
CA GLN A 96 1.02 52.69 57.40
C GLN A 96 0.89 52.08 56.04
N LEU A 97 1.76 52.39 55.06
CA LEU A 97 1.80 51.80 53.73
C LEU A 97 1.99 50.27 53.79
N ARG A 98 2.91 49.80 54.62
CA ARG A 98 3.16 48.40 54.86
C ARG A 98 1.91 47.67 55.38
N LYS A 99 1.23 48.26 56.36
CA LYS A 99 -0.02 47.72 56.95
C LYS A 99 -1.11 47.61 55.88
N SER A 100 -1.33 48.67 55.13
CA SER A 100 -2.35 48.67 54.07
C SER A 100 -2.06 47.67 52.95
N LEU A 101 -0.78 47.55 52.51
CA LEU A 101 -0.35 46.53 51.52
C LEU A 101 -0.52 45.10 52.06
N MET A 102 -0.29 44.89 53.37
CA MET A 102 -0.51 43.59 53.98
C MET A 102 -1.98 43.18 54.00
N GLU A 103 -2.87 44.12 54.38
CA GLU A 103 -4.32 43.92 54.31
C GLU A 103 -4.80 43.62 52.87
N LEU A 104 -4.25 44.34 51.89
CA LEU A 104 -4.57 44.14 50.49
C LEU A 104 -4.06 42.80 49.99
N ALA A 105 -2.85 42.37 50.34
CA ALA A 105 -2.25 41.10 49.96
C ALA A 105 -3.04 39.92 50.57
N ASN A 106 -3.45 40.01 51.81
CA ASN A 106 -4.29 39.00 52.49
C ASN A 106 -5.67 38.90 51.84
N THR A 107 -6.29 40.03 51.53
CA THR A 107 -7.59 40.05 50.83
C THR A 107 -7.48 39.44 49.44
N ARG A 108 -6.41 39.75 48.72
CA ARG A 108 -6.15 39.18 47.40
C ARG A 108 -5.90 37.68 47.49
N ALA A 109 -5.18 37.19 48.47
CA ALA A 109 -4.94 35.76 48.68
C ALA A 109 -6.25 35.01 48.96
N ASP A 110 -7.14 35.54 49.83
CA ASP A 110 -8.46 34.95 50.10
C ASP A 110 -9.35 34.90 48.85
N LEU A 111 -9.37 36.01 48.06
CA LEU A 111 -10.12 36.06 46.82
C LEU A 111 -9.59 35.03 45.77
N LEU A 112 -8.28 34.89 45.65
CA LEU A 112 -7.67 33.90 44.73
C LEU A 112 -7.98 32.47 45.19
N GLU A 113 -8.01 32.23 46.51
CA GLU A 113 -8.37 30.91 47.03
C GLU A 113 -9.82 30.56 46.75
N ARG A 114 -10.73 31.52 46.94
CA ARG A 114 -12.17 31.38 46.62
C ARG A 114 -12.36 31.15 45.12
N LEU A 115 -11.71 31.96 44.28
CA LEU A 115 -11.76 31.82 42.84
C LEU A 115 -11.25 30.44 42.36
N ASN A 116 -10.15 29.96 42.94
CA ASN A 116 -9.62 28.62 42.60
C ASN A 116 -10.58 27.49 42.98
N ARG A 117 -11.26 27.62 44.12
CA ARG A 117 -12.32 26.67 44.56
C ARG A 117 -13.50 26.64 43.59
N GLU A 118 -13.97 27.81 43.18
CA GLU A 118 -15.10 27.94 42.26
C GLU A 118 -14.71 27.42 40.84
N LEU A 119 -13.51 27.77 40.36
CA LEU A 119 -12.99 27.22 39.08
C LEU A 119 -12.87 25.71 39.11
N SER A 120 -12.41 25.14 40.22
CA SER A 120 -12.33 23.67 40.39
C SER A 120 -13.72 23.02 40.40
N ALA A 121 -14.69 23.64 41.01
CA ALA A 121 -16.07 23.15 41.00
C ALA A 121 -16.67 23.19 39.58
N VAL A 122 -16.51 24.32 38.88
CA VAL A 122 -16.97 24.46 37.49
C VAL A 122 -16.25 23.48 36.56
N LEU A 123 -14.94 23.29 36.72
CA LEU A 123 -14.18 22.34 35.94
C LEU A 123 -14.68 20.90 36.11
N ASN A 124 -14.89 20.47 37.36
CA ASN A 124 -15.41 19.13 37.65
C ASN A 124 -16.81 18.92 37.08
N GLU A 125 -17.69 19.93 37.21
CA GLU A 125 -19.03 19.86 36.65
C GLU A 125 -19.02 19.82 35.12
N SER A 126 -18.13 20.59 34.47
CA SER A 126 -17.95 20.58 33.01
C SER A 126 -17.40 19.27 32.50
N ILE A 127 -16.43 18.65 33.19
CA ILE A 127 -15.89 17.32 32.85
C ILE A 127 -16.98 16.27 33.00
N THR A 128 -17.77 16.33 34.07
CA THR A 128 -18.89 15.40 34.31
C THR A 128 -19.95 15.52 33.21
N LEU A 129 -20.27 16.76 32.82
CA LEU A 129 -21.20 17.03 31.72
C LEU A 129 -20.66 16.44 30.40
N GLN A 130 -19.37 16.63 30.08
CA GLN A 130 -18.75 16.08 28.89
C GLN A 130 -18.80 14.54 28.88
N LEU A 131 -18.52 13.92 30.03
CA LEU A 131 -18.58 12.47 30.16
C LEU A 131 -20.02 11.95 29.95
N ASN A 132 -21.00 12.57 30.61
CA ASN A 132 -22.41 12.22 30.48
C ASN A 132 -22.91 12.43 29.03
N GLN A 133 -22.52 13.51 28.37
CA GLN A 133 -22.86 13.74 26.95
C GLN A 133 -22.23 12.66 26.03
N LYS A 134 -20.98 12.31 26.26
CA LYS A 134 -20.29 11.25 25.48
C LYS A 134 -20.95 9.87 25.68
N GLN A 135 -21.30 9.55 26.92
CA GLN A 135 -22.00 8.33 27.27
C GLN A 135 -23.43 8.29 26.70
N LEU A 136 -24.17 9.42 26.83
CA LEU A 136 -25.49 9.57 26.22
C LEU A 136 -25.44 9.36 24.69
N LEU A 137 -24.46 9.94 24.04
CA LEU A 137 -24.27 9.77 22.58
C LEU A 137 -23.98 8.31 22.21
N SER A 138 -23.07 7.66 22.94
CA SER A 138 -22.72 6.26 22.67
C SER A 138 -23.89 5.31 22.92
N THR A 139 -24.64 5.49 24.04
CA THR A 139 -25.82 4.67 24.35
C THR A 139 -26.95 4.90 23.34
N ALA A 140 -27.18 6.16 22.93
CA ALA A 140 -28.19 6.47 21.92
C ALA A 140 -27.82 5.89 20.53
N GLN A 141 -26.54 5.91 20.17
CA GLN A 141 -26.06 5.30 18.92
C GLN A 141 -26.18 3.77 18.96
N SER A 142 -25.78 3.14 20.05
CA SER A 142 -25.94 1.71 20.26
C SER A 142 -27.41 1.30 20.18
N LEU A 143 -28.28 1.93 20.98
CA LEU A 143 -29.71 1.65 20.98
C LEU A 143 -30.33 1.84 19.59
N ARG A 144 -29.94 2.90 18.87
CA ARG A 144 -30.41 3.13 17.51
C ARG A 144 -29.97 2.02 16.57
N ALA A 145 -28.72 1.56 16.66
CA ALA A 145 -28.19 0.47 15.86
C ALA A 145 -28.95 -0.83 16.15
N THR A 146 -29.19 -1.17 17.41
CA THR A 146 -29.97 -2.34 17.84
C THR A 146 -31.42 -2.27 17.31
N LEU A 147 -32.05 -1.10 17.42
CA LEU A 147 -33.41 -0.90 16.89
C LEU A 147 -33.44 -1.05 15.35
N ASP A 148 -32.48 -0.47 14.64
CA ASP A 148 -32.38 -0.60 13.18
C ASP A 148 -32.13 -2.05 12.75
N GLU A 149 -31.29 -2.78 13.48
CA GLU A 149 -31.00 -4.19 13.28
C GLU A 149 -32.26 -5.05 13.46
N GLN A 150 -32.93 -4.90 14.61
CA GLN A 150 -34.13 -5.68 14.90
C GLN A 150 -35.28 -5.38 13.92
N MET A 151 -35.49 -4.11 13.59
CA MET A 151 -36.50 -3.70 12.60
C MET A 151 -36.22 -4.24 11.20
N PHE A 152 -34.95 -4.50 10.86
CA PHE A 152 -34.57 -5.04 9.57
C PHE A 152 -34.97 -6.51 9.40
N TRP A 153 -34.87 -7.29 10.47
CA TRP A 153 -35.12 -8.74 10.44
C TRP A 153 -36.57 -9.11 10.78
N ILE A 154 -37.38 -8.20 11.22
CA ILE A 154 -38.80 -8.45 11.59
C ILE A 154 -39.71 -8.04 10.45
N PRO A 155 -40.68 -8.89 10.05
CA PRO A 155 -41.65 -8.49 9.04
C PRO A 155 -42.45 -7.25 9.47
N SER A 156 -42.45 -6.23 8.64
CA SER A 156 -43.12 -4.94 8.91
C SER A 156 -44.60 -4.97 8.51
N ASN A 157 -45.00 -5.90 7.63
CA ASN A 157 -46.32 -6.05 7.09
C ASN A 157 -46.78 -7.50 7.16
N LYS A 158 -48.09 -7.71 7.02
CA LYS A 158 -48.66 -9.04 6.73
C LYS A 158 -48.19 -9.48 5.34
N PRO A 159 -47.92 -10.77 5.15
CA PRO A 159 -47.67 -11.30 3.82
C PRO A 159 -48.85 -10.96 2.84
N LEU A 160 -48.50 -10.83 1.57
CA LEU A 160 -49.53 -10.59 0.51
C LEU A 160 -50.37 -11.83 0.33
N ASP A 161 -51.43 -11.95 1.13
CA ASP A 161 -52.43 -13.02 1.04
C ASP A 161 -53.80 -12.52 0.55
N ALA A 162 -54.75 -13.44 0.44
CA ALA A 162 -56.12 -13.12 0.02
C ALA A 162 -56.84 -12.20 1.01
N GLU A 163 -56.50 -12.21 2.30
CA GLU A 163 -57.04 -11.29 3.31
C GLU A 163 -56.51 -9.88 3.10
N TRP A 164 -55.22 -9.75 2.76
CA TRP A 164 -54.64 -8.45 2.43
C TRP A 164 -55.38 -7.79 1.27
N LEU A 165 -55.64 -8.57 0.18
CA LEU A 165 -56.38 -8.10 -1.00
C LEU A 165 -57.81 -7.65 -0.68
N ARG A 166 -58.53 -8.36 0.20
CA ARG A 166 -59.89 -7.99 0.60
C ARG A 166 -59.92 -6.69 1.41
N GLY A 167 -58.88 -6.40 2.17
CA GLY A 167 -58.73 -5.17 2.96
C GLY A 167 -58.29 -3.95 2.17
N VAL A 168 -57.87 -4.09 0.92
CA VAL A 168 -57.34 -3.00 0.05
C VAL A 168 -58.32 -1.85 -0.08
N PRO A 169 -59.63 -2.04 -0.45
CA PRO A 169 -60.53 -0.90 -0.70
C PRO A 169 -60.70 0.03 0.49
N GLU A 170 -60.84 -0.50 1.70
CA GLU A 170 -61.01 0.31 2.90
C GLU A 170 -59.74 1.05 3.31
N ARG A 171 -58.58 0.40 3.18
CA ARG A 171 -57.28 1.02 3.48
C ARG A 171 -56.94 2.07 2.44
N LEU A 172 -57.23 1.82 1.17
CA LEU A 172 -56.99 2.77 0.09
C LEU A 172 -57.81 4.04 0.31
N LYS A 173 -59.09 3.91 0.69
CA LYS A 173 -59.96 5.05 0.98
C LYS A 173 -59.38 5.86 2.16
N ARG A 174 -59.01 5.22 3.25
CA ARG A 174 -58.38 5.88 4.41
C ARG A 174 -57.07 6.58 4.02
N GLN A 175 -56.22 5.95 3.21
CA GLN A 175 -54.95 6.51 2.76
C GLN A 175 -55.18 7.73 1.86
N ILE A 176 -56.16 7.68 0.92
CA ILE A 176 -56.48 8.82 0.06
C ILE A 176 -57.06 9.99 0.89
N ASP A 177 -57.95 9.71 1.83
CA ASP A 177 -58.57 10.74 2.70
C ASP A 177 -57.51 11.41 3.60
N THR A 178 -56.40 10.76 3.89
CA THR A 178 -55.27 11.31 4.67
C THR A 178 -54.21 12.05 3.83
N LEU A 179 -54.30 11.99 2.48
CA LEU A 179 -53.34 12.71 1.64
C LEU A 179 -53.60 14.22 1.68
N PRO A 180 -52.63 15.01 2.14
CA PRO A 180 -52.83 16.45 2.42
C PRO A 180 -52.59 17.31 1.17
N LEU A 181 -53.15 16.95 0.00
CA LEU A 181 -52.84 17.63 -1.28
C LEU A 181 -53.21 19.13 -1.25
N ALA A 182 -54.31 19.49 -0.65
CA ALA A 182 -54.72 20.89 -0.57
C ALA A 182 -53.84 21.68 0.46
N SER A 183 -53.55 21.08 1.60
CA SER A 183 -52.69 21.73 2.62
C SER A 183 -51.23 21.78 2.17
N SER A 184 -50.76 20.84 1.38
CA SER A 184 -49.41 20.87 0.81
C SER A 184 -49.20 22.04 -0.14
N LEU A 185 -50.24 22.41 -0.92
CA LEU A 185 -50.14 23.57 -1.80
C LEU A 185 -50.14 24.90 -1.04
N SER A 186 -50.93 25.04 0.03
CA SER A 186 -50.90 26.22 0.89
C SER A 186 -49.60 26.32 1.65
N GLU A 187 -49.06 25.23 2.23
CA GLU A 187 -47.80 25.22 2.94
C GLU A 187 -46.61 25.49 2.00
N LEU A 188 -46.64 25.03 0.75
CA LEU A 188 -45.66 25.39 -0.24
C LEU A 188 -45.62 26.91 -0.50
N THR A 189 -46.76 27.55 -0.67
CA THR A 189 -46.85 29.00 -0.88
C THR A 189 -46.44 29.78 0.33
N ASP A 190 -46.84 29.34 1.50
CA ASP A 190 -46.47 29.95 2.80
C ASP A 190 -44.97 29.80 3.08
N GLY A 191 -44.40 28.62 2.87
CA GLY A 191 -42.96 28.36 3.02
C GLY A 191 -42.10 29.25 2.11
N LEU A 192 -42.52 29.42 0.84
CA LEU A 192 -41.83 30.29 -0.13
C LEU A 192 -41.93 31.77 0.23
N THR A 193 -43.09 32.23 0.74
CA THR A 193 -43.31 33.64 1.02
C THR A 193 -42.75 34.10 2.37
N GLN A 194 -42.70 33.21 3.37
CA GLN A 194 -42.18 33.54 4.71
C GLN A 194 -40.65 33.66 4.77
N ARG A 195 -39.92 33.03 3.85
CA ARG A 195 -38.44 33.01 3.85
C ARG A 195 -37.84 33.40 2.50
N PRO A 196 -38.10 34.60 1.98
CA PRO A 196 -37.67 35.02 0.67
C PRO A 196 -36.15 35.06 0.55
N LEU A 197 -35.40 35.34 1.62
CA LEU A 197 -33.92 35.38 1.60
C LEU A 197 -33.29 34.01 1.32
N LEU A 198 -33.97 32.90 1.63
CA LEU A 198 -33.48 31.55 1.36
C LEU A 198 -33.83 31.08 -0.06
N PHE A 199 -35.08 31.33 -0.49
CA PHE A 199 -35.62 30.79 -1.74
C PHE A 199 -35.37 31.68 -2.95
N LEU A 200 -35.29 33.03 -2.77
CA LEU A 200 -35.04 33.97 -3.87
C LEU A 200 -33.69 33.72 -4.58
N PRO A 201 -32.56 33.53 -3.89
CA PRO A 201 -31.30 33.21 -4.55
C PRO A 201 -31.35 31.93 -5.37
N LEU A 202 -32.05 30.89 -4.88
CA LEU A 202 -32.22 29.62 -5.57
C LEU A 202 -33.12 29.77 -6.81
N ALA A 203 -34.22 30.54 -6.69
CA ALA A 203 -35.10 30.86 -7.83
C ALA A 203 -34.38 31.70 -8.90
N LEU A 204 -33.56 32.68 -8.47
CA LEU A 204 -32.72 33.47 -9.39
C LEU A 204 -31.68 32.60 -10.11
N LEU A 205 -31.08 31.65 -9.40
CA LEU A 205 -30.14 30.69 -10.00
C LEU A 205 -30.84 29.83 -11.06
N ILE A 206 -32.05 29.32 -10.78
CA ILE A 206 -32.88 28.57 -11.75
C ILE A 206 -33.17 29.44 -12.97
N GLY A 207 -33.62 30.68 -12.78
CA GLY A 207 -33.90 31.64 -13.84
C GLY A 207 -32.64 31.96 -14.67
N ALA A 208 -31.51 32.17 -14.04
CA ALA A 208 -30.24 32.41 -14.72
C ALA A 208 -29.77 31.21 -15.56
N LEU A 209 -29.93 29.99 -15.05
CA LEU A 209 -29.59 28.76 -15.78
C LEU A 209 -30.52 28.55 -16.97
N LEU A 210 -31.82 28.81 -16.82
CA LEU A 210 -32.80 28.74 -17.93
C LEU A 210 -32.52 29.81 -18.99
N TRP A 211 -32.23 31.05 -18.60
CA TRP A 211 -31.87 32.14 -19.50
C TRP A 211 -30.56 31.85 -20.28
N ARG A 212 -29.54 31.32 -19.58
CA ARG A 212 -28.26 30.96 -20.22
C ARG A 212 -28.29 29.63 -20.97
N ARG A 213 -29.42 28.93 -21.00
CA ARG A 213 -29.52 27.59 -21.61
C ARG A 213 -29.02 27.57 -23.06
N LYS A 214 -29.44 28.55 -23.90
CA LYS A 214 -28.95 28.65 -25.27
C LYS A 214 -27.44 28.83 -25.39
N ALA A 215 -26.85 29.67 -24.52
CA ALA A 215 -25.41 29.89 -24.48
C ALA A 215 -24.64 28.64 -24.05
N LEU A 216 -25.19 27.88 -23.11
CA LEU A 216 -24.60 26.61 -22.65
C LEU A 216 -24.61 25.57 -23.79
N TYR A 217 -25.68 25.48 -24.57
CA TYR A 217 -25.73 24.59 -25.76
C TYR A 217 -24.73 25.04 -26.83
N ALA A 218 -24.62 26.34 -27.11
CA ALA A 218 -23.64 26.87 -28.07
C ALA A 218 -22.20 26.55 -27.65
N ARG A 219 -21.90 26.70 -26.35
CA ARG A 219 -20.60 26.36 -25.78
C ARG A 219 -20.30 24.86 -25.83
N LEU A 220 -21.30 24.01 -25.53
CA LEU A 220 -21.18 22.58 -25.64
C LEU A 220 -20.86 22.14 -27.08
N ASN A 221 -21.57 22.68 -28.06
CA ASN A 221 -21.34 22.39 -29.48
C ASN A 221 -19.94 22.81 -29.92
N LYS A 222 -19.45 23.97 -29.47
CA LYS A 222 -18.07 24.41 -29.73
C LYS A 222 -17.05 23.43 -29.16
N VAL A 223 -17.24 22.99 -27.91
CA VAL A 223 -16.38 21.98 -27.28
C VAL A 223 -16.39 20.67 -28.05
N HIS A 224 -17.57 20.26 -28.56
CA HIS A 224 -17.70 19.04 -29.39
C HIS A 224 -16.98 19.16 -30.74
N GLN A 225 -16.98 20.33 -31.36
CA GLN A 225 -16.29 20.60 -32.63
C GLN A 225 -14.75 20.59 -32.49
N ASP A 226 -14.23 20.98 -31.33
CA ASP A 226 -12.78 21.02 -31.09
C ASP A 226 -12.19 19.62 -30.82
N ILE A 227 -13.03 18.60 -30.62
CA ILE A 227 -12.60 17.22 -30.33
C ILE A 227 -12.03 16.55 -31.56
N GLY A 228 -10.91 15.82 -31.36
CA GLY A 228 -10.23 15.10 -32.44
C GLY A 228 -9.27 15.94 -33.26
N HIS A 229 -9.25 17.28 -33.10
CA HIS A 229 -8.32 18.17 -33.79
C HIS A 229 -7.00 18.26 -33.00
N PHE A 230 -5.88 17.82 -33.59
CA PHE A 230 -4.55 17.76 -32.95
C PHE A 230 -4.10 19.03 -32.21
N LYS A 231 -4.46 20.22 -32.72
CA LYS A 231 -4.06 21.49 -32.13
C LYS A 231 -5.06 22.07 -31.13
N ARG A 232 -6.34 21.72 -31.22
CA ARG A 232 -7.43 22.32 -30.42
C ARG A 232 -7.94 21.41 -29.31
N ASP A 233 -7.81 20.08 -29.45
CA ASP A 233 -8.29 19.14 -28.43
C ASP A 233 -7.52 19.28 -27.12
N SER A 234 -8.27 19.37 -26.01
CA SER A 234 -7.74 19.52 -24.66
C SER A 234 -8.30 18.50 -23.70
N GLN A 235 -7.49 18.09 -22.71
CA GLN A 235 -7.93 17.24 -21.60
C GLN A 235 -9.14 17.84 -20.86
N TRP A 236 -9.22 19.17 -20.79
CA TRP A 236 -10.29 19.90 -20.09
C TRP A 236 -11.62 19.92 -20.84
N HIS A 237 -11.66 19.58 -22.13
CA HIS A 237 -12.92 19.62 -22.92
C HIS A 237 -13.94 18.61 -22.39
N THR A 238 -13.52 17.43 -21.90
CA THR A 238 -14.46 16.42 -21.37
C THR A 238 -15.05 16.85 -20.02
N PRO A 239 -14.26 17.26 -19.01
CA PRO A 239 -14.83 17.82 -17.79
C PRO A 239 -15.75 19.00 -18.03
N GLN A 240 -15.41 19.91 -18.96
CA GLN A 240 -16.28 21.04 -19.33
C GLN A 240 -17.59 20.58 -19.96
N ALA A 241 -17.56 19.61 -20.88
CA ALA A 241 -18.75 19.08 -21.51
C ALA A 241 -19.66 18.37 -20.49
N ILE A 242 -19.11 17.61 -19.56
CA ILE A 242 -19.84 16.97 -18.45
C ILE A 242 -20.46 18.04 -17.56
N LEU A 243 -19.69 19.04 -17.13
CA LEU A 243 -20.18 20.15 -16.31
C LEU A 243 -21.35 20.88 -16.97
N ILE A 244 -21.23 21.18 -18.27
CA ILE A 244 -22.31 21.83 -19.01
C ILE A 244 -23.57 20.94 -19.04
N ASN A 245 -23.42 19.61 -19.20
CA ASN A 245 -24.57 18.68 -19.15
C ASN A 245 -25.21 18.63 -17.75
N ILE A 246 -24.42 18.70 -16.67
CA ILE A 246 -24.92 18.83 -15.30
C ILE A 246 -25.68 20.16 -15.13
N LEU A 247 -25.12 21.28 -15.56
CA LEU A 247 -25.76 22.59 -15.50
C LEU A 247 -27.09 22.66 -16.28
N LEU A 248 -27.17 21.93 -17.39
CA LEU A 248 -28.41 21.81 -18.19
C LEU A 248 -29.48 20.91 -17.53
N ALA A 249 -29.06 19.98 -16.65
CA ALA A 249 -29.95 19.12 -15.86
C ALA A 249 -30.44 19.81 -14.58
N MET A 250 -29.64 20.75 -14.04
CA MET A 250 -29.88 21.42 -12.77
C MET A 250 -31.23 22.14 -12.63
N PRO A 251 -31.76 22.87 -13.62
CA PRO A 251 -32.95 23.70 -13.40
C PRO A 251 -34.17 22.91 -12.85
N VAL A 252 -34.42 21.74 -13.37
CA VAL A 252 -35.51 20.88 -12.88
C VAL A 252 -35.18 20.30 -11.50
N ALA A 253 -33.96 19.82 -11.31
CA ALA A 253 -33.50 19.29 -10.01
C ALA A 253 -33.58 20.35 -8.90
N LEU A 254 -33.13 21.58 -9.17
CA LEU A 254 -33.21 22.70 -8.25
C LEU A 254 -34.67 23.16 -8.01
N GLY A 255 -35.53 23.09 -9.03
CA GLY A 255 -36.97 23.36 -8.87
C GLY A 255 -37.64 22.36 -7.93
N LEU A 256 -37.37 21.05 -8.12
CA LEU A 256 -37.85 20.01 -7.22
C LEU A 256 -37.28 20.18 -5.81
N ALA A 257 -35.99 20.53 -5.69
CA ALA A 257 -35.34 20.78 -4.42
C ALA A 257 -35.91 22.01 -3.71
N LEU A 258 -36.20 23.09 -4.45
CA LEU A 258 -36.85 24.30 -3.92
C LEU A 258 -38.23 23.98 -3.35
N CYS A 259 -39.05 23.28 -4.10
CA CYS A 259 -40.39 22.82 -3.64
C CYS A 259 -40.26 21.89 -2.42
N GLY A 260 -39.30 20.95 -2.50
CA GLY A 260 -39.04 20.00 -1.41
C GLY A 260 -38.61 20.67 -0.12
N LEU A 261 -37.69 21.63 -0.17
CA LEU A 261 -37.23 22.42 0.99
C LEU A 261 -38.34 23.29 1.55
N ALA A 262 -39.15 23.93 0.70
CA ALA A 262 -40.25 24.77 1.13
C ALA A 262 -41.31 23.98 1.94
N LEU A 263 -41.56 22.74 1.55
CA LEU A 263 -42.45 21.81 2.26
C LEU A 263 -41.83 21.20 3.52
N GLN A 264 -40.50 21.17 3.66
CA GLN A 264 -39.82 20.46 4.75
C GLN A 264 -39.45 21.34 5.94
N ILE A 265 -39.18 22.65 5.72
CA ILE A 265 -38.56 23.50 6.74
C ILE A 265 -39.49 23.76 7.94
N ASP A 266 -40.80 24.02 7.71
CA ASP A 266 -41.75 24.37 8.75
C ASP A 266 -42.88 23.32 8.91
N ALA A 267 -42.99 22.38 8.01
CA ALA A 267 -44.02 21.39 8.00
C ALA A 267 -43.77 20.23 8.98
N ARG A 268 -44.80 19.74 9.60
CA ARG A 268 -44.80 18.53 10.42
C ARG A 268 -45.70 17.47 9.76
N GLY A 269 -45.34 16.20 9.92
CA GLY A 269 -46.15 15.09 9.40
C GLY A 269 -46.00 14.83 7.90
N GLN A 270 -47.14 14.66 7.20
CA GLN A 270 -47.13 14.17 5.81
C GLN A 270 -46.55 15.16 4.78
N ASN A 271 -46.67 16.48 5.02
CA ASN A 271 -46.13 17.50 4.15
C ASN A 271 -44.60 17.48 4.12
N ALA A 272 -43.97 17.28 5.32
CA ALA A 272 -42.51 17.09 5.40
C ALA A 272 -42.02 15.85 4.62
N ASN A 273 -42.83 14.78 4.57
CA ASN A 273 -42.51 13.58 3.82
C ASN A 273 -42.59 13.80 2.28
N MET A 274 -43.59 14.58 1.84
CA MET A 274 -43.69 15.00 0.45
C MET A 274 -42.52 15.88 0.05
N GLY A 275 -42.08 16.76 0.96
CA GLY A 275 -40.87 17.57 0.78
C GLY A 275 -39.61 16.73 0.59
N ALA A 276 -39.42 15.72 1.42
CA ALA A 276 -38.30 14.79 1.28
C ALA A 276 -38.35 13.97 -0.02
N ALA A 277 -39.51 13.50 -0.40
CA ALA A 277 -39.71 12.80 -1.69
C ALA A 277 -39.31 13.67 -2.88
N LEU A 278 -39.71 14.96 -2.89
CA LEU A 278 -39.30 15.90 -3.94
C LEU A 278 -37.79 16.16 -3.97
N LEU A 279 -37.14 16.22 -2.84
CA LEU A 279 -35.67 16.36 -2.77
C LEU A 279 -34.98 15.15 -3.38
N GLN A 280 -35.40 13.95 -3.02
CA GLN A 280 -34.84 12.70 -3.54
C GLN A 280 -35.14 12.54 -5.04
N MET A 281 -36.34 12.93 -5.50
CA MET A 281 -36.68 12.99 -6.93
C MET A 281 -35.75 13.97 -7.68
N GLY A 282 -35.46 15.12 -7.09
CA GLY A 282 -34.53 16.10 -7.65
C GLY A 282 -33.12 15.51 -7.84
N GLN A 283 -32.63 14.78 -6.86
CA GLN A 283 -31.36 14.07 -6.93
C GLN A 283 -31.37 12.99 -8.03
N ALA A 284 -32.40 12.15 -8.06
CA ALA A 284 -32.56 11.13 -9.09
C ALA A 284 -32.61 11.74 -10.49
N TRP A 285 -33.40 12.82 -10.67
CA TRP A 285 -33.46 13.56 -11.93
C TRP A 285 -32.11 14.07 -12.37
N LEU A 286 -31.34 14.69 -11.47
CA LEU A 286 -30.03 15.24 -11.77
C LEU A 286 -29.09 14.15 -12.31
N VAL A 287 -29.04 13.00 -11.64
CA VAL A 287 -28.16 11.88 -12.02
C VAL A 287 -28.59 11.26 -13.35
N PHE A 288 -29.85 10.83 -13.45
CA PHE A 288 -30.34 10.11 -14.63
C PHE A 288 -30.44 11.01 -15.86
N TYR A 289 -30.88 12.26 -15.70
CA TYR A 289 -30.97 13.18 -16.83
C TYR A 289 -29.58 13.62 -17.31
N THR A 290 -28.63 13.78 -16.43
CA THR A 290 -27.22 14.03 -16.82
C THR A 290 -26.65 12.84 -17.58
N ALA A 291 -26.86 11.61 -17.10
CA ALA A 291 -26.45 10.39 -17.80
C ALA A 291 -27.13 10.26 -19.17
N TYR A 292 -28.43 10.52 -19.24
CA TYR A 292 -29.21 10.56 -20.50
C TYR A 292 -28.62 11.54 -21.51
N ARG A 293 -28.18 12.74 -21.02
CA ARG A 293 -27.59 13.75 -21.92
C ARG A 293 -26.16 13.39 -22.33
N ILE A 294 -25.37 12.79 -21.48
CA ILE A 294 -24.03 12.26 -21.81
C ILE A 294 -24.14 11.22 -22.92
N LEU A 295 -25.20 10.38 -22.87
CA LEU A 295 -25.52 9.33 -23.85
C LEU A 295 -26.35 9.84 -25.06
N SER A 296 -26.52 11.17 -25.22
CA SER A 296 -27.25 11.66 -26.39
C SER A 296 -26.48 11.40 -27.70
N PRO A 297 -27.16 11.17 -28.85
CA PRO A 297 -26.49 11.07 -30.15
C PRO A 297 -25.63 12.33 -30.42
N GLY A 298 -24.39 12.15 -30.87
CA GLY A 298 -23.41 13.25 -30.98
C GLY A 298 -23.01 13.88 -29.65
N GLY A 299 -23.26 13.25 -28.54
CA GLY A 299 -22.91 13.72 -27.18
C GLY A 299 -21.54 13.26 -26.70
N VAL A 300 -21.35 13.39 -25.39
CA VAL A 300 -20.06 13.08 -24.73
C VAL A 300 -19.65 11.62 -24.90
N ALA A 301 -20.59 10.67 -24.77
CA ALA A 301 -20.29 9.26 -24.89
C ALA A 301 -19.77 8.86 -26.28
N GLU A 302 -20.35 9.40 -27.32
CA GLU A 302 -19.96 9.11 -28.71
C GLU A 302 -18.71 9.87 -29.12
N LEU A 303 -18.65 11.20 -28.89
CA LEU A 303 -17.56 12.03 -29.37
C LEU A 303 -16.33 11.99 -28.50
N HIS A 304 -16.49 12.03 -27.16
CA HIS A 304 -15.37 12.10 -26.22
C HIS A 304 -14.88 10.71 -25.82
N PHE A 305 -15.79 9.79 -25.47
CA PHE A 305 -15.43 8.44 -25.03
C PHE A 305 -15.29 7.45 -26.19
N ARG A 306 -15.74 7.81 -27.39
CA ARG A 306 -15.72 6.98 -28.60
C ARG A 306 -16.44 5.65 -28.43
N TRP A 307 -17.56 5.68 -27.70
CA TRP A 307 -18.42 4.50 -27.61
C TRP A 307 -19.20 4.31 -28.91
N ASP A 308 -19.47 3.05 -29.27
CA ASP A 308 -20.16 2.71 -30.48
C ASP A 308 -21.60 3.24 -30.47
N LYS A 309 -22.05 3.80 -31.58
CA LYS A 309 -23.40 4.38 -31.72
C LYS A 309 -24.54 3.44 -31.29
N PRO A 310 -24.59 2.15 -31.73
CA PRO A 310 -25.63 1.24 -31.31
C PRO A 310 -25.69 1.03 -29.80
N GLN A 311 -24.55 1.00 -29.17
CA GLN A 311 -24.40 0.87 -27.70
C GLN A 311 -24.89 2.13 -26.99
N VAL A 312 -24.54 3.30 -27.49
CA VAL A 312 -24.96 4.59 -26.91
C VAL A 312 -26.48 4.76 -27.00
N GLU A 313 -27.08 4.48 -28.14
CA GLU A 313 -28.55 4.56 -28.35
C GLU A 313 -29.33 3.56 -27.47
N PHE A 314 -28.81 2.34 -27.37
CA PHE A 314 -29.37 1.32 -26.47
C PHE A 314 -29.31 1.77 -25.00
N LEU A 315 -28.16 2.23 -24.54
CA LEU A 315 -27.94 2.71 -23.16
C LEU A 315 -28.76 3.97 -22.87
N GLN A 316 -28.90 4.89 -23.82
CA GLN A 316 -29.73 6.07 -23.66
C GLN A 316 -31.21 5.72 -23.42
N GLY A 317 -31.74 4.81 -24.23
CA GLY A 317 -33.13 4.33 -24.09
C GLY A 317 -33.32 3.59 -22.74
N TRP A 318 -32.33 2.82 -22.35
CA TRP A 318 -32.34 2.07 -21.09
C TRP A 318 -32.27 3.00 -19.86
N ILE A 319 -31.35 3.98 -19.84
CA ILE A 319 -31.16 4.97 -18.74
C ILE A 319 -32.44 5.79 -18.55
N ARG A 320 -33.11 6.20 -19.62
CA ARG A 320 -34.37 6.94 -19.54
C ARG A 320 -35.45 6.13 -18.83
N ARG A 321 -35.63 4.85 -19.20
CA ARG A 321 -36.64 3.96 -18.59
C ARG A 321 -36.27 3.65 -17.13
N LEU A 322 -35.02 3.33 -16.86
CA LEU A 322 -34.56 3.06 -15.51
C LEU A 322 -34.71 4.29 -14.61
N GLY A 323 -34.40 5.49 -15.12
CA GLY A 323 -34.56 6.75 -14.39
C GLY A 323 -35.99 7.01 -13.95
N LEU A 324 -36.99 6.71 -14.82
CA LEU A 324 -38.41 6.82 -14.45
C LEU A 324 -38.79 5.82 -13.34
N VAL A 325 -38.32 4.57 -13.42
CA VAL A 325 -38.55 3.56 -12.39
C VAL A 325 -37.93 3.93 -11.08
N VAL A 326 -36.69 4.40 -11.11
CA VAL A 326 -35.98 4.83 -9.89
C VAL A 326 -36.63 6.08 -9.28
N MET A 327 -37.08 7.04 -10.09
CA MET A 327 -37.81 8.22 -9.58
C MET A 327 -39.08 7.85 -8.84
N ALA A 328 -39.87 6.89 -9.36
CA ALA A 328 -41.03 6.38 -8.68
C ALA A 328 -40.66 5.64 -7.37
N LEU A 329 -39.64 4.81 -7.41
CA LEU A 329 -39.18 4.05 -6.25
C LEU A 329 -38.65 4.96 -5.13
N VAL A 330 -37.84 5.96 -5.48
CA VAL A 330 -37.25 6.93 -4.53
C VAL A 330 -38.33 7.72 -3.81
N THR A 331 -39.44 8.04 -4.47
CA THR A 331 -40.56 8.75 -3.84
C THR A 331 -41.14 7.94 -2.68
N VAL A 332 -41.34 6.63 -2.89
CA VAL A 332 -41.88 5.75 -1.83
C VAL A 332 -40.88 5.52 -0.74
N VAL A 333 -39.59 5.31 -1.08
CA VAL A 333 -38.48 5.13 -0.12
C VAL A 333 -38.37 6.34 0.79
N ALA A 334 -38.38 7.56 0.25
CA ALA A 334 -38.25 8.79 1.02
C ALA A 334 -39.41 8.99 2.02
N VAL A 335 -40.63 8.69 1.62
CA VAL A 335 -41.82 8.75 2.51
C VAL A 335 -41.72 7.70 3.61
N ALA A 336 -41.29 6.49 3.28
CA ALA A 336 -41.17 5.37 4.21
C ALA A 336 -40.07 5.60 5.27
N GLU A 337 -38.99 6.28 4.93
CA GLU A 337 -37.91 6.61 5.89
C GLU A 337 -38.37 7.52 7.01
N LEU A 338 -39.27 8.44 6.71
CA LEU A 338 -39.79 9.41 7.69
C LEU A 338 -40.96 8.90 8.51
N GLN A 339 -41.75 7.95 7.95
CA GLN A 339 -42.89 7.35 8.62
C GLN A 339 -42.99 5.83 8.50
N PRO A 340 -42.05 5.06 9.03
CA PRO A 340 -42.11 3.60 8.95
C PRO A 340 -43.36 2.99 9.65
N ALA A 341 -43.99 3.70 10.59
CA ALA A 341 -45.24 3.23 11.21
C ALA A 341 -46.42 3.14 10.21
N ALA A 342 -46.41 3.97 9.15
CA ALA A 342 -47.41 3.97 8.12
C ALA A 342 -47.24 2.81 7.12
N LEU A 343 -46.09 2.14 7.13
CA LEU A 343 -45.78 1.05 6.18
C LEU A 343 -46.70 -0.15 6.33
N ALA A 344 -47.19 -0.43 7.54
CA ALA A 344 -48.10 -1.54 7.78
C ALA A 344 -49.43 -1.41 7.06
N ASP A 345 -49.88 -0.20 6.78
CA ASP A 345 -51.15 0.14 6.13
C ASP A 345 -50.96 0.77 4.75
N ASP A 346 -49.73 0.78 4.19
CA ASP A 346 -49.43 1.39 2.90
C ASP A 346 -49.94 0.54 1.72
N VAL A 347 -51.06 0.93 1.17
CA VAL A 347 -51.74 0.26 0.04
C VAL A 347 -51.34 0.89 -1.30
N ILE A 348 -50.85 2.13 -1.34
CA ILE A 348 -50.44 2.83 -2.55
C ILE A 348 -48.96 2.57 -2.84
N GLY A 349 -48.08 2.70 -1.84
CA GLY A 349 -46.63 2.55 -2.00
C GLY A 349 -46.22 1.13 -2.36
N MET A 350 -46.80 0.12 -1.72
CA MET A 350 -46.46 -1.28 -1.93
C MET A 350 -46.59 -1.77 -3.38
N PRO A 351 -47.73 -1.57 -4.08
CA PRO A 351 -47.87 -1.92 -5.50
C PRO A 351 -46.91 -1.15 -6.41
N VAL A 352 -46.64 0.14 -6.08
CA VAL A 352 -45.68 0.95 -6.83
C VAL A 352 -44.27 0.33 -6.70
N VAL A 353 -43.87 -0.05 -5.52
CA VAL A 353 -42.56 -0.67 -5.24
C VAL A 353 -42.44 -2.03 -5.93
N LEU A 354 -43.44 -2.89 -5.81
CA LEU A 354 -43.48 -4.18 -6.51
C LEU A 354 -43.37 -4.03 -8.03
N THR A 355 -44.11 -3.07 -8.58
CA THR A 355 -44.03 -2.77 -10.03
C THR A 355 -42.65 -2.24 -10.41
N CYS A 356 -42.07 -1.37 -9.58
CA CYS A 356 -40.70 -0.86 -9.77
C CYS A 356 -39.66 -1.98 -9.75
N TYR A 357 -39.74 -2.92 -8.80
CA TYR A 357 -38.79 -4.04 -8.73
C TYR A 357 -38.95 -4.97 -9.95
N ALA A 358 -40.14 -5.28 -10.35
CA ALA A 358 -40.41 -6.09 -11.55
C ALA A 358 -39.84 -5.44 -12.82
N LEU A 359 -40.09 -4.13 -13.02
CA LEU A 359 -39.54 -3.37 -14.12
C LEU A 359 -38.02 -3.24 -14.06
N MET A 360 -37.47 -3.04 -12.86
CA MET A 360 -36.04 -2.92 -12.66
C MET A 360 -35.34 -4.26 -12.97
N ALA A 361 -35.88 -5.38 -12.48
CA ALA A 361 -35.37 -6.71 -12.80
C ALA A 361 -35.42 -6.97 -14.33
N TRP A 362 -36.51 -6.62 -14.98
CA TRP A 362 -36.65 -6.74 -16.43
C TRP A 362 -35.65 -5.85 -17.19
N LEU A 363 -35.49 -4.60 -16.79
CA LEU A 363 -34.55 -3.68 -17.43
C LEU A 363 -33.09 -4.15 -17.26
N LEU A 364 -32.71 -4.63 -16.05
CA LEU A 364 -31.37 -5.13 -15.77
C LEU A 364 -31.08 -6.44 -16.49
N SER A 365 -32.06 -7.37 -16.55
CA SER A 365 -31.91 -8.60 -17.33
C SER A 365 -31.74 -8.30 -18.82
N ARG A 366 -32.49 -7.32 -19.34
CA ARG A 366 -32.37 -6.89 -20.74
C ARG A 366 -31.02 -6.23 -21.03
N LEU A 367 -30.46 -5.46 -20.10
CA LEU A 367 -29.12 -4.92 -20.21
C LEU A 367 -28.07 -6.04 -20.29
N LEU A 368 -28.25 -7.09 -19.51
CA LEU A 368 -27.32 -8.23 -19.48
C LEU A 368 -27.38 -9.06 -20.77
N ILE A 369 -28.58 -9.32 -21.29
CA ILE A 369 -28.82 -10.26 -22.42
C ILE A 369 -28.69 -9.54 -23.79
N SER A 370 -29.24 -8.33 -23.90
CA SER A 370 -29.45 -7.64 -25.20
C SER A 370 -28.44 -6.52 -25.44
N SER A 371 -27.43 -6.34 -24.58
CA SER A 371 -26.42 -5.29 -24.81
C SER A 371 -25.52 -5.64 -26.01
N PRO A 372 -25.27 -4.72 -26.94
CA PRO A 372 -24.37 -4.96 -28.09
C PRO A 372 -22.93 -5.34 -27.68
N ALA A 373 -22.54 -5.03 -26.44
CA ALA A 373 -21.21 -5.38 -25.89
C ALA A 373 -21.11 -6.81 -25.29
N HIS A 374 -22.16 -7.65 -25.45
CA HIS A 374 -22.25 -8.96 -24.78
C HIS A 374 -21.18 -9.97 -25.23
N GLU A 375 -20.76 -9.92 -26.50
CA GLU A 375 -19.88 -10.94 -27.08
C GLU A 375 -18.43 -10.90 -26.47
N ASN A 376 -17.96 -9.75 -25.98
CA ASN A 376 -16.59 -9.56 -25.46
C ASN A 376 -16.49 -9.31 -23.95
N THR A 377 -17.54 -9.62 -23.16
CA THR A 377 -17.53 -9.34 -21.72
C THR A 377 -16.85 -10.45 -20.92
N SER A 378 -15.99 -10.09 -19.97
CA SER A 378 -15.37 -11.02 -19.03
C SER A 378 -16.42 -11.74 -18.16
N LEU A 379 -16.15 -12.99 -17.78
CA LEU A 379 -17.01 -13.80 -16.91
C LEU A 379 -17.36 -13.07 -15.60
N PHE A 380 -16.45 -12.30 -15.08
CA PHE A 380 -16.65 -11.46 -13.88
C PHE A 380 -17.74 -10.40 -14.10
N ARG A 381 -17.74 -9.69 -15.24
CA ARG A 381 -18.79 -8.70 -15.56
C ARG A 381 -20.16 -9.35 -15.72
N LYS A 382 -20.23 -10.55 -16.31
CA LYS A 382 -21.47 -11.32 -16.40
C LYS A 382 -21.98 -11.71 -15.01
N ALA A 383 -21.11 -12.20 -14.13
CA ALA A 383 -21.48 -12.55 -12.76
C ALA A 383 -22.01 -11.35 -11.95
N VAL A 384 -21.35 -10.19 -12.05
CA VAL A 384 -21.82 -8.95 -11.44
C VAL A 384 -23.18 -8.52 -12.01
N GLY A 385 -23.37 -8.60 -13.31
CA GLY A 385 -24.65 -8.29 -13.97
C GLY A 385 -25.80 -9.20 -13.50
N VAL A 386 -25.52 -10.51 -13.36
CA VAL A 386 -26.50 -11.48 -12.82
C VAL A 386 -26.83 -11.12 -11.36
N MET A 387 -25.83 -10.82 -10.52
CA MET A 387 -26.06 -10.41 -9.13
C MET A 387 -26.95 -9.17 -9.04
N PHE A 388 -26.69 -8.14 -9.85
CA PHE A 388 -27.54 -6.93 -9.91
C PHE A 388 -28.96 -7.20 -10.42
N THR A 389 -29.16 -8.20 -11.25
CA THR A 389 -30.49 -8.59 -11.74
C THR A 389 -31.28 -9.38 -10.69
N LEU A 390 -30.58 -10.24 -9.93
CA LEU A 390 -31.23 -11.04 -8.89
C LEU A 390 -31.66 -10.21 -7.68
N LEU A 391 -30.97 -9.10 -7.40
CA LEU A 391 -31.28 -8.28 -6.24
C LEU A 391 -32.68 -7.68 -6.23
N PRO A 392 -33.20 -7.01 -7.30
CA PRO A 392 -34.60 -6.57 -7.36
C PRO A 392 -35.61 -7.71 -7.24
N ILE A 393 -35.29 -8.90 -7.77
CA ILE A 393 -36.15 -10.08 -7.66
C ILE A 393 -36.22 -10.52 -6.18
N ALA A 394 -35.10 -10.58 -5.50
CA ALA A 394 -35.05 -10.90 -4.07
C ALA A 394 -35.84 -9.87 -3.23
N LEU A 395 -35.70 -8.58 -3.55
CA LEU A 395 -36.49 -7.52 -2.91
C LEU A 395 -37.99 -7.64 -3.16
N PHE A 396 -38.38 -7.99 -4.37
CA PHE A 396 -39.79 -8.28 -4.73
C PHE A 396 -40.32 -9.41 -3.85
N VAL A 397 -39.61 -10.51 -3.78
CA VAL A 397 -39.98 -11.67 -2.96
C VAL A 397 -40.05 -11.29 -1.46
N ALA A 398 -39.08 -10.53 -0.97
CA ALA A 398 -39.10 -10.06 0.42
C ALA A 398 -40.35 -9.23 0.75
N VAL A 399 -40.78 -8.34 -0.14
CA VAL A 399 -42.04 -7.57 0.05
C VAL A 399 -43.23 -8.51 0.10
N CYS A 400 -43.31 -9.53 -0.76
CA CYS A 400 -44.39 -10.51 -0.75
C CYS A 400 -44.49 -11.28 0.58
N PHE A 401 -43.36 -11.51 1.24
CA PHE A 401 -43.29 -12.15 2.56
C PHE A 401 -43.49 -11.19 3.74
N GLY A 402 -43.74 -9.90 3.48
CA GLY A 402 -43.98 -8.90 4.52
C GLY A 402 -42.74 -8.10 4.99
N TYR A 403 -41.55 -8.32 4.40
CA TYR A 403 -40.34 -7.56 4.72
C TYR A 403 -40.25 -6.25 3.93
N TYR A 404 -41.32 -5.46 3.99
CA TYR A 404 -41.44 -4.23 3.20
C TYR A 404 -40.42 -3.15 3.64
N TYR A 405 -40.25 -2.94 4.94
CA TYR A 405 -39.24 -2.00 5.47
C TYR A 405 -37.81 -2.36 5.04
N THR A 406 -37.45 -3.64 5.17
CA THR A 406 -36.16 -4.18 4.75
C THR A 406 -35.90 -3.94 3.27
N ALA A 407 -36.90 -4.24 2.45
CA ALA A 407 -36.81 -4.04 1.00
C ALA A 407 -36.61 -2.56 0.64
N LEU A 408 -37.27 -1.62 1.30
CA LEU A 408 -37.11 -0.18 1.07
C LEU A 408 -35.74 0.31 1.53
N LYS A 409 -35.25 -0.14 2.67
CA LYS A 409 -33.88 0.19 3.17
C LYS A 409 -32.81 -0.31 2.21
N LEU A 410 -32.91 -1.54 1.75
CA LEU A 410 -31.99 -2.09 0.75
C LEU A 410 -32.10 -1.37 -0.59
N SER A 411 -33.31 -0.92 -0.97
CA SER A 411 -33.50 -0.13 -2.20
C SER A 411 -32.78 1.20 -2.17
N ASP A 412 -32.78 1.90 -1.04
CA ASP A 412 -32.01 3.13 -0.87
C ASP A 412 -30.51 2.86 -1.15
N ARG A 413 -29.96 1.80 -0.56
CA ARG A 413 -28.56 1.43 -0.77
C ARG A 413 -28.28 0.99 -2.21
N LEU A 414 -29.19 0.26 -2.82
CA LEU A 414 -29.09 -0.13 -4.23
C LEU A 414 -29.09 1.08 -5.16
N ILE A 415 -29.99 2.05 -4.93
CA ILE A 415 -30.09 3.29 -5.71
C ILE A 415 -28.80 4.11 -5.57
N ASN A 416 -28.31 4.29 -4.35
CA ASN A 416 -27.06 5.00 -4.08
C ASN A 416 -25.85 4.30 -4.71
N THR A 417 -25.81 2.96 -4.70
CA THR A 417 -24.81 2.16 -5.41
C THR A 417 -24.88 2.37 -6.93
N LEU A 418 -26.09 2.46 -7.47
CA LEU A 418 -26.30 2.73 -8.90
C LEU A 418 -25.82 4.15 -9.28
N TYR A 419 -26.09 5.16 -8.44
CA TYR A 419 -25.56 6.52 -8.65
C TYR A 419 -24.03 6.50 -8.62
N LEU A 420 -23.43 5.84 -7.63
CA LEU A 420 -21.99 5.71 -7.49
C LEU A 420 -21.38 5.00 -8.72
N LEU A 421 -22.00 3.93 -9.20
CA LEU A 421 -21.55 3.21 -10.40
C LEU A 421 -21.58 4.09 -11.65
N MET A 422 -22.68 4.84 -11.86
CA MET A 422 -22.76 5.76 -12.98
C MET A 422 -21.71 6.86 -12.91
N PHE A 423 -21.51 7.43 -11.74
CA PHE A 423 -20.47 8.44 -11.49
C PHE A 423 -19.07 7.91 -11.73
N TRP A 424 -18.78 6.70 -11.22
CA TRP A 424 -17.50 6.04 -11.43
C TRP A 424 -17.20 5.76 -12.91
N LEU A 425 -18.18 5.28 -13.68
CA LEU A 425 -18.03 5.03 -15.12
C LEU A 425 -17.71 6.31 -15.90
N VAL A 426 -18.36 7.42 -15.57
CA VAL A 426 -18.11 8.71 -16.22
C VAL A 426 -16.71 9.23 -15.86
N ILE A 427 -16.30 9.10 -14.62
CA ILE A 427 -14.95 9.48 -14.15
C ILE A 427 -13.90 8.63 -14.84
N GLU A 428 -14.05 7.30 -14.85
CA GLU A 428 -13.09 6.39 -15.51
C GLU A 428 -12.93 6.76 -16.99
N ALA A 429 -14.04 6.91 -17.70
CA ALA A 429 -14.02 7.28 -19.10
C ALA A 429 -13.34 8.64 -19.35
N THR A 430 -13.54 9.60 -18.44
CA THR A 430 -12.92 10.93 -18.48
C THR A 430 -11.40 10.85 -18.32
N PHE A 431 -10.91 10.09 -17.35
CA PHE A 431 -9.48 9.89 -17.13
C PHE A 431 -8.82 9.12 -18.28
N VAL A 432 -9.45 8.05 -18.76
CA VAL A 432 -8.97 7.27 -19.91
C VAL A 432 -8.80 8.18 -21.13
N ARG A 433 -9.80 9.02 -21.41
CA ARG A 433 -9.70 9.99 -22.49
C ARG A 433 -8.61 11.05 -22.24
N GLY A 434 -8.52 11.59 -21.03
CA GLY A 434 -7.51 12.58 -20.66
C GLY A 434 -6.10 12.08 -20.95
N LEU A 435 -5.80 10.83 -20.59
CA LEU A 435 -4.53 10.18 -20.90
C LEU A 435 -4.32 10.00 -22.41
N ALA A 436 -5.34 9.56 -23.14
CA ALA A 436 -5.24 9.38 -24.59
C ALA A 436 -4.92 10.71 -25.31
N VAL A 437 -5.51 11.82 -24.85
CA VAL A 437 -5.20 13.17 -25.37
C VAL A 437 -3.77 13.60 -25.01
N ALA A 438 -3.33 13.32 -23.77
CA ALA A 438 -1.96 13.63 -23.32
C ALA A 438 -0.92 12.86 -24.14
N ALA A 439 -1.13 11.57 -24.31
CA ALA A 439 -0.25 10.71 -25.12
C ALA A 439 -0.12 11.20 -26.57
N ARG A 440 -1.26 11.56 -27.20
CA ARG A 440 -1.25 12.11 -28.57
C ARG A 440 -0.50 13.46 -28.66
N ARG A 441 -0.67 14.35 -27.69
CA ARG A 441 0.07 15.62 -27.64
C ARG A 441 1.57 15.39 -27.51
N LEU A 442 1.98 14.49 -26.64
CA LEU A 442 3.39 14.15 -26.44
C LEU A 442 4.00 13.55 -27.71
N ALA A 443 3.28 12.62 -28.37
CA ALA A 443 3.72 12.05 -29.64
C ALA A 443 3.88 13.11 -30.74
N TYR A 444 2.93 14.05 -30.81
CA TYR A 444 3.01 15.17 -31.77
C TYR A 444 4.20 16.08 -31.49
N GLN A 445 4.44 16.47 -30.24
CA GLN A 445 5.58 17.30 -29.85
C GLN A 445 6.92 16.63 -30.21
N ARG A 446 7.05 15.32 -29.95
CA ARG A 446 8.24 14.54 -30.32
C ARG A 446 8.44 14.47 -31.83
N ALA A 447 7.36 14.26 -32.59
CA ALA A 447 7.42 14.26 -34.05
C ALA A 447 7.85 15.63 -34.63
N LEU A 448 7.42 16.70 -33.96
CA LEU A 448 7.78 18.07 -34.35
C LEU A 448 9.24 18.36 -34.01
N ALA A 449 9.71 17.99 -32.84
CA ALA A 449 11.10 18.10 -32.39
C ALA A 449 12.04 17.28 -33.33
N LYS A 450 11.62 16.05 -33.68
CA LYS A 450 12.38 15.22 -34.63
C LYS A 450 12.46 15.84 -36.03
N ARG A 451 11.39 16.50 -36.51
CA ARG A 451 11.39 17.25 -37.79
C ARG A 451 12.25 18.51 -37.72
N GLN A 452 12.28 19.18 -36.58
CA GLN A 452 13.16 20.35 -36.39
C GLN A 452 14.62 19.96 -36.33
N ALA A 453 14.97 18.92 -35.56
CA ALA A 453 16.31 18.37 -35.49
C ALA A 453 16.80 17.83 -36.86
N ALA A 454 15.94 17.20 -37.65
CA ALA A 454 16.27 16.75 -39.00
C ALA A 454 16.47 17.94 -40.00
N LYS A 455 15.78 19.09 -39.79
CA LYS A 455 16.00 20.31 -40.57
C LYS A 455 17.32 21.02 -40.20
N GLU A 456 17.71 20.94 -38.93
CA GLU A 456 18.95 21.57 -38.43
C GLU A 456 20.19 20.70 -38.72
N ALA A 457 20.02 19.38 -38.89
CA ALA A 457 21.11 18.43 -39.14
C ALA A 457 21.57 18.32 -40.63
N GLY A 458 20.98 19.08 -41.55
CA GLY A 458 21.40 19.19 -42.96
C GLY A 458 22.03 17.92 -43.53
N ASP A 459 21.22 17.03 -44.07
CA ASP A 459 21.57 15.87 -44.91
C ASP A 459 22.89 15.13 -44.52
N GLY A 460 22.86 14.44 -43.36
CA GLY A 460 23.99 13.63 -42.92
C GLY A 460 23.51 12.63 -41.87
N GLU A 461 23.48 11.35 -42.26
CA GLU A 461 23.16 10.21 -41.40
C GLU A 461 23.93 10.22 -40.07
N ALA A 462 23.21 10.45 -39.00
CA ALA A 462 23.61 9.96 -37.69
C ALA A 462 22.35 9.43 -36.98
N VAL A 463 22.10 8.15 -37.13
CA VAL A 463 21.14 7.39 -36.36
C VAL A 463 21.69 7.26 -34.94
N ILE A 464 21.36 8.21 -34.07
CA ILE A 464 21.46 7.99 -32.64
C ILE A 464 20.19 7.22 -32.28
N GLU A 465 20.29 5.93 -32.08
CA GLU A 465 19.29 5.11 -31.41
C GLU A 465 19.21 5.58 -29.94
N GLU A 466 18.42 6.61 -29.70
CA GLU A 466 17.91 6.83 -28.33
C GLU A 466 16.95 5.66 -27.99
N PRO A 467 17.03 5.11 -26.77
CA PRO A 467 16.11 4.06 -26.35
C PRO A 467 14.68 4.60 -26.47
N THR A 468 13.97 4.07 -27.43
CA THR A 468 12.56 4.37 -27.65
C THR A 468 11.79 3.90 -26.43
N LEU A 469 11.52 4.82 -25.48
CA LEU A 469 10.52 4.60 -24.45
C LEU A 469 9.21 4.25 -25.18
N ASP A 470 8.80 3.00 -25.01
CA ASP A 470 7.63 2.44 -25.64
C ASP A 470 6.40 3.16 -25.10
N ILE A 471 5.93 4.18 -25.85
CA ILE A 471 4.82 5.06 -25.44
C ILE A 471 3.56 4.24 -25.17
N GLU A 472 3.41 3.14 -25.86
CA GLU A 472 2.31 2.21 -25.68
C GLU A 472 2.37 1.54 -24.31
N LYS A 473 3.52 1.07 -23.87
CA LYS A 473 3.72 0.47 -22.54
C LYS A 473 3.53 1.47 -21.41
N VAL A 474 4.06 2.70 -21.55
CA VAL A 474 3.88 3.76 -20.55
C VAL A 474 2.42 4.18 -20.44
N ASN A 475 1.69 4.22 -21.57
CA ASN A 475 0.26 4.52 -21.58
C ASN A 475 -0.57 3.40 -20.94
N GLU A 476 -0.26 2.13 -21.21
CA GLU A 476 -0.91 0.99 -20.57
C GLU A 476 -0.67 0.94 -19.05
N GLN A 477 0.55 1.19 -18.61
CA GLN A 477 0.89 1.24 -17.19
C GLN A 477 0.14 2.37 -16.47
N SER A 478 0.11 3.57 -17.06
CA SER A 478 -0.61 4.72 -16.51
C SER A 478 -2.11 4.47 -16.44
N LEU A 479 -2.69 3.81 -17.45
CA LEU A 479 -4.10 3.41 -17.46
C LEU A 479 -4.43 2.39 -16.37
N ARG A 480 -3.57 1.39 -16.16
CA ARG A 480 -3.75 0.41 -15.07
C ARG A 480 -3.75 1.08 -13.70
N LEU A 481 -2.84 2.02 -13.49
CA LEU A 481 -2.75 2.78 -12.24
C LEU A 481 -3.99 3.60 -11.94
N ILE A 482 -4.45 4.38 -12.92
CA ILE A 482 -5.64 5.20 -12.75
C ILE A 482 -6.87 4.34 -12.50
N ARG A 483 -7.04 3.25 -13.25
CA ARG A 483 -8.15 2.31 -13.01
C ARG A 483 -8.11 1.71 -11.61
N LEU A 484 -6.93 1.38 -11.10
CA LEU A 484 -6.75 0.83 -9.76
C LEU A 484 -7.05 1.87 -8.67
N ALA A 485 -6.57 3.11 -8.83
CA ALA A 485 -6.87 4.21 -7.92
C ALA A 485 -8.38 4.52 -7.90
N LEU A 486 -9.01 4.56 -9.08
CA LEU A 486 -10.46 4.76 -9.20
C LEU A 486 -11.26 3.60 -8.60
N LEU A 487 -10.80 2.35 -8.80
CA LEU A 487 -11.42 1.17 -8.18
C LEU A 487 -11.30 1.23 -6.66
N GLY A 488 -10.15 1.62 -6.11
CA GLY A 488 -9.96 1.83 -4.68
C GLY A 488 -10.90 2.91 -4.12
N GLY A 489 -11.02 4.04 -4.82
CA GLY A 489 -11.97 5.10 -4.47
C GLY A 489 -13.43 4.64 -4.55
N PHE A 490 -13.77 3.83 -5.56
CA PHE A 490 -15.10 3.23 -5.69
C PHE A 490 -15.42 2.28 -4.54
N ILE A 491 -14.49 1.41 -4.15
CA ILE A 491 -14.66 0.48 -3.02
C ILE A 491 -14.82 1.25 -1.71
N ALA A 492 -14.02 2.29 -1.49
CA ALA A 492 -14.14 3.15 -0.30
C ALA A 492 -15.50 3.87 -0.24
N ALA A 493 -15.97 4.41 -1.37
CA ALA A 493 -17.27 5.04 -1.46
C ALA A 493 -18.42 4.01 -1.31
N LEU A 494 -18.26 2.80 -1.85
CA LEU A 494 -19.21 1.70 -1.68
C LEU A 494 -19.31 1.28 -0.21
N TYR A 495 -18.15 1.16 0.47
CA TYR A 495 -18.12 0.90 1.90
C TYR A 495 -18.91 1.98 2.67
N TRP A 496 -18.71 3.25 2.35
CA TRP A 496 -19.43 4.35 3.01
C TRP A 496 -20.94 4.31 2.77
N VAL A 497 -21.38 3.94 1.55
CA VAL A 497 -22.82 3.75 1.23
C VAL A 497 -23.44 2.61 2.05
N TRP A 498 -22.69 1.54 2.32
CA TRP A 498 -23.20 0.35 3.02
C TRP A 498 -22.85 0.31 4.51
N ALA A 499 -22.07 1.27 5.01
CA ALA A 499 -21.55 1.28 6.38
C ALA A 499 -22.64 1.12 7.46
N ASP A 500 -23.76 1.82 7.30
CA ASP A 500 -24.89 1.76 8.26
C ASP A 500 -25.59 0.39 8.30
N LEU A 501 -25.47 -0.40 7.23
CA LEU A 501 -26.06 -1.73 7.16
C LEU A 501 -25.09 -2.86 7.58
N ILE A 502 -23.81 -2.55 7.73
CA ILE A 502 -22.83 -3.53 8.19
C ILE A 502 -23.18 -4.01 9.61
N SER A 503 -23.65 -3.10 10.48
CA SER A 503 -24.14 -3.45 11.81
C SER A 503 -25.37 -4.37 11.81
N VAL A 504 -26.21 -4.28 10.77
CA VAL A 504 -27.39 -5.15 10.63
C VAL A 504 -26.99 -6.59 10.31
N PHE A 505 -25.86 -6.78 9.63
CA PHE A 505 -25.34 -8.12 9.36
C PHE A 505 -24.72 -8.79 10.59
N SER A 506 -24.50 -8.07 11.70
CA SER A 506 -24.08 -8.65 12.98
C SER A 506 -25.10 -9.67 13.53
N TYR A 507 -26.36 -9.60 13.07
CA TYR A 507 -27.33 -10.68 13.36
C TYR A 507 -26.88 -12.05 12.85
N LEU A 508 -26.13 -12.09 11.75
CA LEU A 508 -25.55 -13.34 11.22
C LEU A 508 -24.48 -13.91 12.17
N ASP A 509 -23.91 -13.08 13.04
CA ASP A 509 -22.94 -13.50 14.06
C ASP A 509 -23.63 -14.29 15.19
N ASN A 510 -24.94 -14.12 15.36
CA ASN A 510 -25.75 -14.89 16.32
C ASN A 510 -26.14 -16.30 15.80
N ILE A 511 -25.93 -16.58 14.51
CA ILE A 511 -26.23 -17.90 13.93
C ILE A 511 -24.94 -18.71 13.92
N THR A 512 -24.77 -19.54 14.94
CA THR A 512 -23.60 -20.42 15.12
C THR A 512 -23.67 -21.60 14.16
N LEU A 513 -22.59 -21.83 13.40
CA LEU A 513 -22.41 -23.00 12.54
C LEU A 513 -21.73 -24.13 13.28
N TYR A 514 -20.66 -23.82 14.00
CA TYR A 514 -19.95 -24.78 14.87
C TYR A 514 -19.21 -24.03 15.98
N GLU A 515 -18.89 -24.78 17.04
CA GLU A 515 -18.13 -24.23 18.16
C GLU A 515 -16.73 -24.87 18.19
N TYR A 516 -15.72 -24.04 18.49
CA TYR A 516 -14.37 -24.56 18.67
C TYR A 516 -13.79 -24.13 20.00
N THR A 517 -12.88 -24.94 20.53
CA THR A 517 -12.17 -24.63 21.76
C THR A 517 -11.01 -23.69 21.51
N SER A 518 -11.04 -22.50 22.10
CA SER A 518 -9.96 -21.52 22.12
C SER A 518 -9.36 -21.43 23.51
N GLY A 519 -8.03 -21.23 23.59
CA GLY A 519 -7.29 -21.10 24.82
C GLY A 519 -6.47 -22.34 25.17
N THR A 520 -5.59 -22.22 26.16
CA THR A 520 -4.69 -23.29 26.65
C THR A 520 -4.88 -23.51 28.17
N GLY A 521 -4.95 -24.77 28.60
CA GLY A 521 -5.04 -25.10 29.99
C GLY A 521 -6.37 -24.73 30.66
N ALA A 522 -6.33 -24.04 31.82
CA ALA A 522 -7.51 -23.66 32.60
C ALA A 522 -8.40 -22.57 31.97
N ASN A 523 -7.93 -21.89 30.91
CA ASN A 523 -8.67 -20.81 30.21
C ASN A 523 -9.27 -21.28 28.87
N MET A 524 -9.64 -22.54 28.75
CA MET A 524 -10.38 -23.04 27.59
C MET A 524 -11.78 -22.44 27.56
N SER A 525 -12.09 -21.67 26.49
CA SER A 525 -13.45 -21.20 26.20
C SER A 525 -13.93 -21.74 24.86
N MET A 526 -15.21 -22.11 24.80
CA MET A 526 -15.87 -22.43 23.54
C MET A 526 -16.21 -21.12 22.82
N VAL A 527 -15.71 -20.95 21.62
CA VAL A 527 -16.00 -19.78 20.77
C VAL A 527 -16.84 -20.26 19.60
N PRO A 528 -18.06 -19.70 19.43
CA PRO A 528 -18.90 -20.04 18.30
C PRO A 528 -18.38 -19.40 17.02
N ILE A 529 -18.39 -20.13 15.91
CA ILE A 529 -18.18 -19.60 14.56
C ILE A 529 -19.53 -19.38 13.91
N SER A 530 -19.76 -18.15 13.52
CA SER A 530 -21.00 -17.68 12.95
C SER A 530 -21.00 -17.74 11.40
N ILE A 531 -22.17 -17.55 10.81
CA ILE A 531 -22.29 -17.32 9.36
C ILE A 531 -21.55 -16.03 8.96
N GLY A 532 -21.54 -15.01 9.82
CA GLY A 532 -20.80 -13.77 9.62
C GLY A 532 -19.31 -14.01 9.46
N ASP A 533 -18.70 -14.85 10.32
CA ASP A 533 -17.28 -15.21 10.25
C ASP A 533 -16.94 -15.94 8.94
N MET A 534 -17.81 -16.83 8.48
CA MET A 534 -17.62 -17.55 7.22
C MET A 534 -17.68 -16.62 6.01
N LEU A 535 -18.62 -15.67 5.98
CA LEU A 535 -18.69 -14.64 4.95
C LEU A 535 -17.48 -13.70 5.03
N GLY A 536 -17.07 -13.32 6.23
CA GLY A 536 -15.86 -12.54 6.49
C GLY A 536 -14.60 -13.22 5.93
N ALA A 537 -14.45 -14.51 6.19
CA ALA A 537 -13.35 -15.32 5.65
C ALA A 537 -13.35 -15.35 4.12
N LEU A 538 -14.51 -15.50 3.48
CA LEU A 538 -14.65 -15.48 2.03
C LEU A 538 -14.27 -14.10 1.44
N ILE A 539 -14.66 -13.01 2.11
CA ILE A 539 -14.29 -11.64 1.72
C ILE A 539 -12.76 -11.46 1.84
N ILE A 540 -12.15 -11.94 2.94
CA ILE A 540 -10.69 -11.88 3.14
C ILE A 540 -9.95 -12.62 2.03
N ILE A 541 -10.42 -13.82 1.65
CA ILE A 541 -9.84 -14.57 0.51
C ILE A 541 -9.93 -13.74 -0.77
N GLY A 542 -11.09 -13.15 -1.07
CA GLY A 542 -11.30 -12.30 -2.24
C GLY A 542 -10.36 -11.08 -2.26
N ILE A 543 -10.25 -10.37 -1.14
CA ILE A 543 -9.36 -9.23 -0.98
C ILE A 543 -7.90 -9.65 -1.12
N THR A 544 -7.50 -10.76 -0.49
CA THR A 544 -6.15 -11.31 -0.59
C THR A 544 -5.77 -11.63 -2.02
N PHE A 545 -6.66 -12.30 -2.74
CA PHE A 545 -6.46 -12.62 -4.15
C PHE A 545 -6.34 -11.35 -5.02
N ALA A 546 -7.20 -10.36 -4.79
CA ALA A 546 -7.14 -9.09 -5.49
C ALA A 546 -5.85 -8.32 -5.20
N LEU A 547 -5.42 -8.25 -3.94
CA LEU A 547 -4.17 -7.59 -3.53
C LEU A 547 -2.94 -8.32 -4.06
N ALA A 548 -2.87 -9.65 -3.92
CA ALA A 548 -1.74 -10.45 -4.40
C ALA A 548 -1.53 -10.32 -5.92
N ARG A 549 -2.61 -10.14 -6.67
CA ARG A 549 -2.54 -9.97 -8.13
C ARG A 549 -2.22 -8.55 -8.58
N ASN A 550 -2.68 -7.52 -7.87
CA ASN A 550 -2.63 -6.13 -8.34
C ASN A 550 -1.56 -5.28 -7.62
N LEU A 551 -1.34 -5.48 -6.31
CA LEU A 551 -0.42 -4.67 -5.52
C LEU A 551 1.06 -4.78 -5.96
N PRO A 552 1.56 -5.96 -6.37
CA PRO A 552 2.93 -6.07 -6.91
C PRO A 552 3.17 -5.22 -8.16
N GLY A 553 2.18 -5.16 -9.06
CA GLY A 553 2.25 -4.31 -10.24
C GLY A 553 2.25 -2.80 -9.89
N LEU A 554 1.52 -2.40 -8.84
CA LEU A 554 1.59 -1.03 -8.31
C LEU A 554 2.98 -0.70 -7.76
N LEU A 555 3.56 -1.60 -6.96
CA LEU A 555 4.91 -1.43 -6.42
C LEU A 555 5.94 -1.29 -7.55
N GLU A 556 5.83 -2.11 -8.59
CA GLU A 556 6.71 -2.04 -9.75
C GLU A 556 6.67 -0.66 -10.40
N VAL A 557 5.48 -0.12 -10.63
CA VAL A 557 5.32 1.16 -11.34
C VAL A 557 5.66 2.37 -10.46
N PHE A 558 5.24 2.40 -9.19
CA PHE A 558 5.42 3.59 -8.33
C PHE A 558 6.80 3.69 -7.70
N VAL A 559 7.37 2.56 -7.33
CA VAL A 559 8.62 2.50 -6.55
C VAL A 559 9.77 1.97 -7.40
N LEU A 560 9.61 0.77 -7.96
CA LEU A 560 10.72 0.07 -8.61
C LEU A 560 11.11 0.73 -9.95
N SER A 561 10.16 1.34 -10.67
CA SER A 561 10.45 2.05 -11.93
C SER A 561 11.30 3.32 -11.73
N LYS A 562 11.30 3.90 -10.52
CA LYS A 562 12.12 5.07 -10.18
C LYS A 562 13.51 4.69 -9.64
N LEU A 563 13.70 3.43 -9.28
CA LEU A 563 14.95 2.89 -8.79
C LEU A 563 15.67 2.23 -9.97
N ASN A 564 16.94 2.57 -10.20
CA ASN A 564 17.78 1.91 -11.20
C ASN A 564 18.16 0.50 -10.70
N LEU A 565 17.21 -0.41 -10.77
CA LEU A 565 17.38 -1.79 -10.29
C LEU A 565 18.00 -2.66 -11.39
N ALA A 566 18.82 -3.63 -10.98
CA ALA A 566 19.35 -4.64 -11.87
C ALA A 566 18.22 -5.48 -12.50
N GLN A 567 18.45 -5.95 -13.71
CA GLN A 567 17.51 -6.79 -14.45
C GLN A 567 17.09 -8.02 -13.60
N GLY A 568 15.78 -8.23 -13.40
CA GLY A 568 15.24 -9.33 -12.59
C GLY A 568 14.96 -9.00 -11.12
N SER A 569 15.57 -7.96 -10.52
CA SER A 569 15.31 -7.62 -9.11
C SER A 569 13.89 -7.09 -8.86
N ALA A 570 13.31 -6.39 -9.84
CA ALA A 570 11.92 -5.94 -9.79
C ALA A 570 10.95 -7.13 -9.74
N TYR A 571 11.15 -8.12 -10.60
CA TYR A 571 10.34 -9.35 -10.61
C TYR A 571 10.46 -10.14 -9.30
N ALA A 572 11.67 -10.28 -8.76
CA ALA A 572 11.88 -10.97 -7.48
C ALA A 572 11.15 -10.27 -6.33
N THR A 573 11.23 -8.92 -6.27
CA THR A 573 10.58 -8.13 -5.23
C THR A 573 9.05 -8.22 -5.32
N THR A 574 8.48 -8.13 -6.51
CA THR A 574 7.03 -8.23 -6.73
C THR A 574 6.50 -9.63 -6.43
N THR A 575 7.26 -10.67 -6.77
CA THR A 575 6.90 -12.06 -6.45
C THR A 575 6.93 -12.32 -4.94
N LEU A 576 7.97 -11.84 -4.26
CA LEU A 576 8.09 -11.96 -2.81
C LEU A 576 6.94 -11.23 -2.09
N LEU A 577 6.58 -10.02 -2.55
CA LEU A 577 5.43 -9.28 -2.03
C LEU A 577 4.12 -10.08 -2.21
N SER A 578 3.93 -10.73 -3.35
CA SER A 578 2.76 -11.60 -3.58
C SER A 578 2.68 -12.74 -2.57
N TYR A 579 3.81 -13.37 -2.25
CA TYR A 579 3.86 -14.45 -1.24
C TYR A 579 3.56 -13.95 0.18
N VAL A 580 4.08 -12.77 0.54
CA VAL A 580 3.78 -12.14 1.84
C VAL A 580 2.29 -11.84 1.95
N ILE A 581 1.68 -11.23 0.92
CA ILE A 581 0.24 -10.95 0.89
C ILE A 581 -0.58 -12.23 1.03
N ALA A 582 -0.21 -13.26 0.26
CA ALA A 582 -0.89 -14.57 0.32
C ALA A 582 -0.77 -15.21 1.71
N GLY A 583 0.41 -15.15 2.33
CA GLY A 583 0.66 -15.66 3.68
C GLY A 583 -0.16 -14.95 4.75
N VAL A 584 -0.15 -13.61 4.73
CA VAL A 584 -0.95 -12.80 5.66
C VAL A 584 -2.44 -13.06 5.46
N GLY A 585 -2.91 -13.10 4.21
CA GLY A 585 -4.30 -13.41 3.90
C GLY A 585 -4.72 -14.81 4.34
N PHE A 586 -3.85 -15.79 4.20
CA PHE A 586 -4.08 -17.15 4.67
C PHE A 586 -4.23 -17.22 6.20
N VAL A 587 -3.30 -16.59 6.93
CA VAL A 587 -3.36 -16.51 8.40
C VAL A 587 -4.62 -15.79 8.86
N SER A 588 -4.95 -14.65 8.23
CA SER A 588 -6.17 -13.89 8.55
C SER A 588 -7.45 -14.70 8.29
N THR A 589 -7.50 -15.43 7.18
CA THR A 589 -8.64 -16.31 6.86
C THR A 589 -8.80 -17.41 7.90
N LEU A 590 -7.71 -18.08 8.30
CA LEU A 590 -7.74 -19.12 9.33
C LEU A 590 -8.17 -18.56 10.69
N SER A 591 -7.69 -17.36 11.04
CA SER A 591 -8.07 -16.67 12.28
C SER A 591 -9.57 -16.38 12.32
N THR A 592 -10.14 -15.88 11.21
CA THR A 592 -11.60 -15.65 11.11
C THR A 592 -12.40 -16.94 11.18
N LEU A 593 -11.88 -18.04 10.64
CA LEU A 593 -12.51 -19.37 10.73
C LEU A 593 -12.25 -20.08 12.08
N GLY A 594 -11.78 -19.37 13.10
CA GLY A 594 -11.70 -19.86 14.47
C GLY A 594 -10.41 -20.59 14.82
N VAL A 595 -9.39 -20.55 13.97
CA VAL A 595 -8.08 -21.04 14.36
C VAL A 595 -7.46 -20.04 15.32
N SER A 596 -7.36 -20.39 16.61
CA SER A 596 -6.84 -19.49 17.64
C SER A 596 -5.41 -19.04 17.33
N TRP A 597 -5.09 -17.82 17.70
CA TRP A 597 -3.75 -17.25 17.51
C TRP A 597 -2.67 -18.13 18.14
N ASP A 598 -2.95 -18.75 19.27
CA ASP A 598 -2.02 -19.65 19.96
C ASP A 598 -1.60 -20.86 19.10
N LYS A 599 -2.51 -21.36 18.27
CA LYS A 599 -2.20 -22.44 17.30
C LYS A 599 -1.46 -21.89 16.07
N LEU A 600 -1.88 -20.72 15.57
CA LEU A 600 -1.26 -20.08 14.43
C LEU A 600 0.16 -19.61 14.73
N GLN A 601 0.43 -19.10 15.92
CA GLN A 601 1.79 -18.67 16.31
C GLN A 601 2.79 -19.84 16.28
N TRP A 602 2.39 -21.04 16.66
CA TRP A 602 3.27 -22.22 16.56
C TRP A 602 3.57 -22.59 15.11
N LEU A 603 2.58 -22.48 14.22
CA LEU A 603 2.79 -22.69 12.79
C LEU A 603 3.73 -21.62 12.21
N VAL A 604 3.50 -20.34 12.53
CA VAL A 604 4.33 -19.23 12.09
C VAL A 604 5.74 -19.35 12.67
N ALA A 605 5.88 -19.76 13.94
CA ALA A 605 7.17 -19.98 14.57
C ALA A 605 7.93 -21.13 13.89
N ALA A 606 7.29 -22.27 13.64
CA ALA A 606 7.90 -23.39 12.94
C ALA A 606 8.35 -23.01 11.52
N LEU A 607 7.51 -22.27 10.77
CA LEU A 607 7.84 -21.78 9.45
C LEU A 607 9.01 -20.78 9.51
N SER A 608 9.01 -19.89 10.51
CA SER A 608 10.07 -18.88 10.69
C SER A 608 11.40 -19.53 11.02
N VAL A 609 11.41 -20.57 11.87
CA VAL A 609 12.61 -21.35 12.18
C VAL A 609 13.13 -22.08 10.94
N GLY A 610 12.23 -22.72 10.17
CA GLY A 610 12.60 -23.39 8.91
C GLY A 610 13.18 -22.41 7.89
N LEU A 611 12.55 -21.25 7.73
CA LEU A 611 13.03 -20.18 6.84
C LEU A 611 14.38 -19.62 7.35
N GLY A 612 14.54 -19.44 8.67
CA GLY A 612 15.77 -18.99 9.30
C GLY A 612 16.95 -19.92 9.01
N PHE A 613 16.77 -21.23 9.13
CA PHE A 613 17.77 -22.22 8.76
C PHE A 613 18.07 -22.19 7.24
N GLY A 614 17.05 -22.08 6.40
CA GLY A 614 17.23 -21.96 4.95
C GLY A 614 17.98 -20.69 4.52
N MET A 615 17.89 -19.62 5.32
CA MET A 615 18.55 -18.34 5.04
C MET A 615 19.87 -18.15 5.82
N GLN A 616 20.29 -19.10 6.63
CA GLN A 616 21.46 -18.98 7.51
C GLN A 616 22.72 -18.54 6.75
N GLU A 617 23.02 -19.18 5.60
CA GLU A 617 24.18 -18.83 4.79
C GLU A 617 24.10 -17.43 4.18
N ILE A 618 22.90 -16.98 3.86
CA ILE A 618 22.69 -15.62 3.32
C ILE A 618 22.98 -14.59 4.38
N PHE A 619 22.48 -14.78 5.59
CA PHE A 619 22.74 -13.90 6.73
C PHE A 619 24.21 -13.93 7.15
N ALA A 620 24.85 -15.10 7.20
CA ALA A 620 26.26 -15.21 7.50
C ALA A 620 27.12 -14.40 6.51
N ASN A 621 26.84 -14.50 5.22
CA ASN A 621 27.55 -13.73 4.20
C ASN A 621 27.26 -12.23 4.26
N PHE A 622 26.03 -11.84 4.60
CA PHE A 622 25.65 -10.45 4.79
C PHE A 622 26.41 -9.81 5.98
N ILE A 623 26.39 -10.45 7.13
CA ILE A 623 27.09 -9.97 8.34
C ILE A 623 28.60 -9.92 8.08
N SER A 624 29.17 -10.96 7.47
CA SER A 624 30.58 -10.96 7.07
C SER A 624 30.93 -9.82 6.10
N GLY A 625 30.03 -9.48 5.18
CA GLY A 625 30.21 -8.34 4.28
C GLY A 625 30.23 -7.00 5.03
N ILE A 626 29.38 -6.84 6.04
CA ILE A 626 29.39 -5.67 6.91
C ILE A 626 30.72 -5.61 7.70
N MET A 627 31.17 -6.74 8.27
CA MET A 627 32.45 -6.80 9.01
C MET A 627 33.64 -6.40 8.14
N ILE A 628 33.71 -6.92 6.89
CA ILE A 628 34.76 -6.56 5.93
C ILE A 628 34.79 -5.03 5.69
N LEU A 629 33.62 -4.40 5.57
CA LEU A 629 33.52 -2.95 5.32
C LEU A 629 33.90 -2.11 6.55
N PHE A 630 33.61 -2.58 7.77
CA PHE A 630 33.93 -1.87 9.02
C PHE A 630 35.39 -2.08 9.46
N GLU A 631 35.82 -3.33 9.58
CA GLU A 631 37.17 -3.69 10.06
C GLU A 631 38.22 -3.56 8.97
N ARG A 632 37.85 -3.65 7.71
CA ARG A 632 38.69 -3.51 6.52
C ARG A 632 39.93 -4.41 6.53
N PRO A 633 39.80 -5.70 6.84
CA PRO A 633 40.91 -6.63 6.71
C PRO A 633 41.38 -6.78 5.25
N VAL A 634 40.52 -6.41 4.32
CA VAL A 634 40.73 -6.39 2.86
C VAL A 634 40.13 -5.12 2.28
N ARG A 635 40.86 -4.48 1.37
CA ARG A 635 40.43 -3.27 0.66
C ARG A 635 40.34 -3.55 -0.86
N ILE A 636 39.57 -2.73 -1.55
CA ILE A 636 39.56 -2.77 -3.02
C ILE A 636 40.95 -2.34 -3.51
N GLY A 637 41.54 -3.15 -4.36
CA GLY A 637 42.91 -2.99 -4.84
C GLY A 637 43.94 -3.86 -4.12
N ASP A 638 43.62 -4.44 -2.94
CA ASP A 638 44.54 -5.33 -2.25
C ASP A 638 44.78 -6.61 -3.05
N THR A 639 46.05 -7.07 -3.06
CA THR A 639 46.38 -8.40 -3.57
C THR A 639 46.33 -9.39 -2.41
N ILE A 640 45.51 -10.41 -2.57
CA ILE A 640 45.21 -11.38 -1.51
C ILE A 640 45.34 -12.83 -2.00
N THR A 641 45.54 -13.73 -1.05
CA THR A 641 45.46 -15.18 -1.29
C THR A 641 44.52 -15.80 -0.27
N ILE A 642 43.50 -16.51 -0.75
CA ILE A 642 42.54 -17.27 0.04
C ILE A 642 42.55 -18.71 -0.43
N GLY A 643 43.05 -19.63 0.42
CA GLY A 643 43.26 -21.02 0.01
C GLY A 643 44.23 -21.08 -1.20
N ASN A 644 43.77 -21.59 -2.31
CA ASN A 644 44.55 -21.69 -3.54
C ASN A 644 44.27 -20.54 -4.53
N LEU A 645 43.46 -19.57 -4.17
CA LEU A 645 43.07 -18.47 -5.06
C LEU A 645 43.88 -17.23 -4.71
N SER A 646 44.57 -16.67 -5.69
CA SER A 646 45.33 -15.43 -5.54
C SER A 646 44.89 -14.42 -6.57
N GLY A 647 44.77 -13.18 -6.20
CA GLY A 647 44.39 -12.10 -7.11
C GLY A 647 44.14 -10.78 -6.41
N THR A 648 43.69 -9.80 -7.17
CA THR A 648 43.41 -8.45 -6.68
C THR A 648 41.92 -8.29 -6.41
N VAL A 649 41.54 -7.70 -5.27
CA VAL A 649 40.17 -7.41 -4.91
C VAL A 649 39.63 -6.31 -5.81
N SER A 650 38.67 -6.65 -6.67
CA SER A 650 38.08 -5.70 -7.63
C SER A 650 36.81 -5.03 -7.08
N LYS A 651 35.95 -5.77 -6.38
CA LYS A 651 34.65 -5.27 -5.85
C LYS A 651 34.30 -6.00 -4.56
N ILE A 652 33.81 -5.24 -3.56
CA ILE A 652 33.25 -5.77 -2.33
C ILE A 652 31.72 -5.48 -2.37
N ARG A 653 30.90 -6.54 -2.38
CA ARG A 653 29.44 -6.44 -2.36
C ARG A 653 28.88 -6.98 -1.04
N ILE A 654 27.59 -6.80 -0.82
CA ILE A 654 26.90 -7.16 0.43
C ILE A 654 27.11 -8.64 0.82
N ARG A 655 27.09 -9.58 -0.10
CA ARG A 655 27.19 -11.02 0.17
C ARG A 655 28.45 -11.70 -0.36
N ALA A 656 29.14 -11.07 -1.30
CA ALA A 656 30.30 -11.67 -1.96
C ALA A 656 31.29 -10.59 -2.39
N THR A 657 32.57 -10.93 -2.34
CA THR A 657 33.68 -10.12 -2.82
C THR A 657 34.20 -10.72 -4.11
N THR A 658 34.47 -9.88 -5.10
CA THR A 658 35.06 -10.31 -6.40
C THR A 658 36.56 -10.09 -6.37
N ILE A 659 37.31 -11.13 -6.68
CA ILE A 659 38.75 -11.13 -6.84
C ILE A 659 39.05 -11.34 -8.32
N THR A 660 39.84 -10.50 -8.92
CA THR A 660 40.37 -10.70 -10.27
C THR A 660 41.74 -11.38 -10.18
N ASP A 661 41.87 -12.58 -10.70
CA ASP A 661 43.15 -13.32 -10.72
C ASP A 661 44.14 -12.74 -11.72
N PHE A 662 45.35 -13.29 -11.75
CA PHE A 662 46.41 -12.85 -12.67
C PHE A 662 46.12 -13.19 -14.14
N ASP A 663 45.18 -14.15 -14.41
CA ASP A 663 44.67 -14.49 -15.73
C ASP A 663 43.49 -13.62 -16.15
N ARG A 664 43.11 -12.61 -15.36
CA ARG A 664 41.94 -11.73 -15.53
C ARG A 664 40.58 -12.42 -15.39
N LYS A 665 40.50 -13.52 -14.65
CA LYS A 665 39.22 -14.16 -14.30
C LYS A 665 38.63 -13.53 -13.06
N ASP A 666 37.34 -13.21 -13.09
CA ASP A 666 36.62 -12.73 -11.92
C ASP A 666 36.13 -13.92 -11.08
N ILE A 667 36.68 -14.04 -9.88
CA ILE A 667 36.35 -15.08 -8.92
C ILE A 667 35.44 -14.45 -7.86
N ILE A 668 34.22 -14.99 -7.73
CA ILE A 668 33.23 -14.51 -6.76
C ILE A 668 33.36 -15.37 -5.50
N VAL A 669 33.86 -14.80 -4.42
CA VAL A 669 34.07 -15.49 -3.14
C VAL A 669 33.02 -14.99 -2.14
N PRO A 670 32.25 -15.89 -1.47
CA PRO A 670 31.32 -15.50 -0.41
C PRO A 670 32.04 -14.76 0.73
N ASN A 671 31.44 -13.71 1.25
CA ASN A 671 32.07 -12.88 2.28
C ASN A 671 32.39 -13.64 3.57
N LYS A 672 31.58 -14.66 3.90
CA LYS A 672 31.80 -15.54 5.04
C LYS A 672 33.21 -16.17 4.98
N THR A 673 33.70 -16.54 3.80
CA THR A 673 35.00 -17.16 3.61
C THR A 673 36.17 -16.24 4.05
N PHE A 674 36.03 -14.94 3.89
CA PHE A 674 37.03 -13.95 4.32
C PHE A 674 37.17 -13.83 5.83
N ILE A 675 36.07 -14.06 6.57
CA ILE A 675 36.01 -13.90 8.03
C ILE A 675 36.32 -15.24 8.74
N THR A 676 35.85 -16.36 8.18
CA THR A 676 36.01 -17.68 8.80
C THR A 676 37.22 -18.45 8.30
N GLY A 677 37.77 -18.08 7.14
CA GLY A 677 38.92 -18.70 6.53
C GLY A 677 40.25 -17.98 6.80
N GLN A 678 41.34 -18.66 6.50
CA GLN A 678 42.67 -18.04 6.53
C GLN A 678 42.86 -17.19 5.26
N LEU A 679 43.19 -15.92 5.47
CA LEU A 679 43.46 -14.92 4.44
C LEU A 679 44.90 -14.43 4.55
N ILE A 680 45.59 -14.38 3.42
CA ILE A 680 46.91 -13.71 3.33
C ILE A 680 46.69 -12.43 2.49
N ASN A 681 46.92 -11.27 3.11
CA ASN A 681 46.87 -9.98 2.43
C ASN A 681 48.31 -9.50 2.21
N TRP A 682 48.68 -9.33 0.94
CA TRP A 682 50.07 -8.97 0.54
C TRP A 682 50.33 -7.47 0.53
N SER A 683 49.30 -6.68 0.67
CA SER A 683 49.33 -5.21 0.50
C SER A 683 48.66 -4.42 1.64
N LEU A 684 48.26 -5.07 2.72
CA LEU A 684 47.50 -4.44 3.80
C LEU A 684 48.28 -3.36 4.54
N THR A 685 49.51 -3.70 4.96
CA THR A 685 50.40 -2.82 5.77
C THR A 685 51.36 -2.10 4.86
N ASP A 686 52.08 -2.86 4.05
CA ASP A 686 52.99 -2.37 3.01
C ASP A 686 53.04 -3.37 1.84
N THR A 687 53.68 -3.01 0.73
CA THR A 687 53.80 -3.87 -0.47
C THR A 687 55.13 -4.60 -0.54
N ILE A 688 56.01 -4.42 0.48
CA ILE A 688 57.33 -5.01 0.49
C ILE A 688 57.24 -6.51 0.69
N THR A 689 57.72 -7.25 -0.28
CA THR A 689 57.70 -8.69 -0.21
C THR A 689 59.11 -9.28 -0.34
N ARG A 690 59.34 -10.38 0.41
CA ARG A 690 60.58 -11.15 0.31
C ARG A 690 60.56 -12.08 -0.88
N VAL A 691 61.56 -12.01 -1.69
CA VAL A 691 61.87 -12.96 -2.74
C VAL A 691 63.00 -13.88 -2.28
N THR A 692 62.72 -15.18 -2.38
CA THR A 692 63.73 -16.19 -1.97
C THR A 692 64.10 -16.99 -3.22
N LEU A 693 65.38 -16.96 -3.54
CA LEU A 693 65.92 -17.68 -4.68
C LEU A 693 66.82 -18.82 -4.14
N LYS A 694 66.53 -20.05 -4.51
CA LYS A 694 67.29 -21.24 -4.15
C LYS A 694 68.19 -21.62 -5.31
N LEU A 695 69.46 -21.85 -4.99
CA LEU A 695 70.47 -22.20 -5.98
C LEU A 695 71.41 -23.23 -5.41
N GLY A 696 71.79 -24.23 -6.20
CA GLY A 696 72.76 -25.27 -5.87
C GLY A 696 73.99 -25.16 -6.76
N VAL A 697 75.14 -25.08 -6.18
CA VAL A 697 76.44 -25.13 -6.88
C VAL A 697 77.14 -26.46 -6.67
N ASP A 698 78.13 -26.77 -7.52
CA ASP A 698 78.84 -28.04 -7.52
C ASP A 698 79.73 -28.18 -6.28
N TYR A 699 79.92 -29.44 -5.83
CA TYR A 699 80.85 -29.76 -4.77
C TYR A 699 82.25 -29.35 -5.15
N GLY A 700 82.96 -28.63 -4.30
CA GLY A 700 84.27 -28.08 -4.63
C GLY A 700 84.25 -26.61 -5.06
N SER A 701 83.07 -25.97 -5.19
CA SER A 701 82.93 -24.52 -5.44
C SER A 701 83.37 -23.73 -4.21
N ASP A 702 84.04 -22.59 -4.44
CA ASP A 702 84.36 -21.64 -3.37
C ASP A 702 83.08 -20.95 -2.82
N LEU A 703 82.70 -21.32 -1.58
CA LEU A 703 81.46 -20.84 -0.94
C LEU A 703 81.49 -19.34 -0.69
N ASP A 704 82.65 -18.76 -0.38
CA ASP A 704 82.74 -17.33 -0.10
C ASP A 704 82.62 -16.53 -1.40
N LEU A 705 83.19 -16.99 -2.49
CA LEU A 705 83.08 -16.39 -3.79
C LEU A 705 81.62 -16.50 -4.29
N VAL A 706 80.96 -17.67 -4.13
CA VAL A 706 79.54 -17.85 -4.44
C VAL A 706 78.66 -16.87 -3.69
N LYS A 707 78.85 -16.72 -2.40
CA LYS A 707 78.15 -15.78 -1.56
C LYS A 707 78.34 -14.33 -2.00
N GLU A 708 79.57 -13.94 -2.34
CA GLU A 708 79.86 -12.59 -2.80
C GLU A 708 79.15 -12.30 -4.13
N LEU A 709 79.20 -13.22 -5.09
CA LEU A 709 78.56 -13.06 -6.38
C LEU A 709 77.01 -13.02 -6.27
N LEU A 710 76.40 -13.78 -5.37
CA LEU A 710 74.99 -13.75 -5.11
C LEU A 710 74.56 -12.43 -4.46
N LEU A 711 75.34 -11.93 -3.49
CA LEU A 711 75.10 -10.61 -2.89
C LEU A 711 75.31 -9.50 -3.92
N LYS A 712 76.30 -9.59 -4.78
CA LYS A 712 76.52 -8.62 -5.84
C LYS A 712 75.35 -8.62 -6.82
N ALA A 713 74.86 -9.79 -7.22
CA ALA A 713 73.68 -9.91 -8.11
C ALA A 713 72.44 -9.22 -7.52
N ALA A 714 72.19 -9.33 -6.22
CA ALA A 714 71.08 -8.68 -5.53
C ALA A 714 71.32 -7.17 -5.37
N ARG A 715 72.55 -6.73 -5.01
CA ARG A 715 72.83 -5.30 -4.74
C ARG A 715 72.86 -4.46 -6.04
N GLU A 716 73.24 -5.02 -7.16
CA GLU A 716 73.28 -4.32 -8.44
C GLU A 716 71.95 -4.25 -9.13
N ASN A 717 70.96 -5.04 -8.70
CA ASN A 717 69.64 -4.99 -9.30
C ASN A 717 68.84 -3.79 -8.74
N PRO A 718 68.34 -2.87 -9.59
CA PRO A 718 67.66 -1.63 -9.17
C PRO A 718 66.31 -1.87 -8.51
N ARG A 719 65.68 -3.04 -8.71
CA ARG A 719 64.40 -3.41 -8.12
C ARG A 719 64.52 -4.01 -6.72
N VAL A 720 65.74 -4.46 -6.34
CA VAL A 720 65.99 -4.99 -4.99
C VAL A 720 66.21 -3.86 -4.04
N LEU A 721 65.49 -3.92 -2.91
CA LEU A 721 65.61 -2.92 -1.84
C LEU A 721 66.96 -3.02 -1.15
N LYS A 722 67.53 -1.89 -0.81
CA LYS A 722 68.77 -1.78 0.03
C LYS A 722 68.50 -2.06 1.48
N GLU A 723 67.31 -1.72 1.95
CA GLU A 723 66.76 -2.01 3.28
C GLU A 723 65.39 -2.65 3.15
N PRO A 724 65.16 -3.86 3.67
CA PRO A 724 66.14 -4.76 4.36
C PRO A 724 67.20 -5.27 3.41
N GLU A 725 68.50 -5.37 3.87
CA GLU A 725 69.62 -5.85 3.05
C GLU A 725 69.39 -7.28 2.52
N PRO A 726 69.89 -7.60 1.32
CA PRO A 726 69.88 -8.97 0.84
C PRO A 726 70.85 -9.84 1.59
N HIS A 727 70.44 -11.07 1.92
CA HIS A 727 71.24 -12.03 2.67
C HIS A 727 71.39 -13.33 1.86
N VAL A 728 72.57 -13.93 1.97
CA VAL A 728 72.84 -15.24 1.38
C VAL A 728 73.18 -16.21 2.49
N TYR A 729 72.53 -17.33 2.52
CA TYR A 729 72.80 -18.43 3.45
C TYR A 729 73.13 -19.68 2.67
N PHE A 730 74.20 -20.37 3.11
CA PHE A 730 74.47 -21.75 2.79
C PHE A 730 73.62 -22.62 3.73
N LEU A 731 72.66 -23.35 3.21
CA LEU A 731 71.64 -24.00 4.06
C LEU A 731 71.93 -25.51 4.23
N ASN A 732 72.37 -26.17 3.21
CA ASN A 732 72.47 -27.63 3.23
C ASN A 732 73.49 -28.17 2.24
N PHE A 733 74.07 -29.35 2.59
CA PHE A 733 74.76 -30.21 1.67
C PHE A 733 73.71 -31.13 1.01
N GLY A 734 73.26 -30.79 -0.21
CA GLY A 734 72.28 -31.55 -0.96
C GLY A 734 72.83 -32.81 -1.56
N GLU A 735 72.02 -33.66 -2.18
CA GLU A 735 72.44 -34.93 -2.79
C GLU A 735 73.55 -34.75 -3.86
N SER A 736 73.56 -33.64 -4.57
CA SER A 736 74.52 -33.33 -5.63
C SER A 736 74.93 -31.86 -5.64
N THR A 737 74.52 -31.08 -4.65
CA THR A 737 74.64 -29.61 -4.65
C THR A 737 74.99 -29.05 -3.28
N LEU A 738 75.69 -27.93 -3.27
CA LEU A 738 75.83 -27.07 -2.10
C LEU A 738 74.72 -26.01 -2.18
N ASP A 739 73.69 -26.19 -1.35
CA ASP A 739 72.44 -25.42 -1.47
C ASP A 739 72.57 -24.06 -0.80
N HIS A 740 72.37 -23.03 -1.65
CA HIS A 740 72.38 -21.64 -1.21
C HIS A 740 71.01 -21.03 -1.32
N GLU A 741 70.65 -20.12 -0.42
CA GLU A 741 69.38 -19.35 -0.45
C GLU A 741 69.75 -17.87 -0.42
N LEU A 742 69.41 -17.16 -1.53
CA LEU A 742 69.50 -15.71 -1.60
C LEU A 742 68.12 -15.14 -1.23
N ARG A 743 68.04 -14.34 -0.13
CA ARG A 743 66.87 -13.61 0.35
C ARG A 743 67.02 -12.15 0.00
N MET A 744 66.11 -11.60 -0.74
CA MET A 744 66.04 -10.20 -1.15
C MET A 744 64.61 -9.68 -1.02
N HIS A 745 64.46 -8.36 -0.89
CA HIS A 745 63.16 -7.73 -0.78
C HIS A 745 62.92 -6.83 -1.99
N VAL A 746 61.67 -6.82 -2.45
CA VAL A 746 61.23 -5.96 -3.55
C VAL A 746 60.10 -5.07 -3.02
N ARG A 747 59.93 -3.89 -3.65
CA ARG A 747 58.91 -2.90 -3.21
C ARG A 747 57.50 -3.34 -3.58
N ASP A 748 57.33 -3.86 -4.78
CA ASP A 748 56.04 -4.26 -5.29
C ASP A 748 55.96 -5.76 -5.63
N LEU A 749 54.77 -6.35 -5.41
CA LEU A 749 54.56 -7.75 -5.70
C LEU A 749 54.80 -8.09 -7.20
N GLY A 750 54.52 -7.14 -8.11
CA GLY A 750 54.77 -7.25 -9.52
C GLY A 750 56.26 -7.37 -9.91
N ASP A 751 57.18 -6.90 -9.04
CA ASP A 751 58.63 -6.95 -9.29
C ASP A 751 59.27 -8.31 -8.97
N ARG A 752 58.51 -9.21 -8.32
CA ARG A 752 59.03 -10.52 -7.90
C ARG A 752 59.58 -11.34 -9.07
N ASN A 753 58.77 -11.53 -10.09
CA ASN A 753 59.15 -12.34 -11.26
C ASN A 753 60.25 -11.67 -12.12
N PRO A 754 60.16 -10.34 -12.40
CA PRO A 754 61.25 -9.64 -13.08
C PRO A 754 62.57 -9.73 -12.34
N VAL A 755 62.55 -9.54 -11.02
CA VAL A 755 63.77 -9.63 -10.21
C VAL A 755 64.36 -11.05 -10.26
N ILE A 756 63.55 -12.09 -10.14
CA ILE A 756 64.04 -13.47 -10.23
C ILE A 756 64.69 -13.72 -11.57
N ASP A 757 64.10 -13.26 -12.67
CA ASP A 757 64.69 -13.43 -13.99
C ASP A 757 65.99 -12.65 -14.16
N GLU A 758 65.98 -11.36 -13.78
CA GLU A 758 67.15 -10.49 -13.90
C GLU A 758 68.35 -11.00 -13.07
N VAL A 759 68.09 -11.36 -11.81
CA VAL A 759 69.12 -11.89 -10.89
C VAL A 759 69.64 -13.23 -11.33
N ASN A 760 68.77 -14.15 -11.79
CA ASN A 760 69.16 -15.45 -12.34
C ASN A 760 70.03 -15.29 -13.58
N ARG A 761 69.74 -14.38 -14.46
CA ARG A 761 70.57 -14.09 -15.67
C ARG A 761 71.90 -13.48 -15.28
N PHE A 762 71.94 -12.63 -14.26
CA PHE A 762 73.16 -12.07 -13.77
C PHE A 762 74.04 -13.16 -13.14
N ILE A 763 73.48 -13.99 -12.25
CA ILE A 763 74.16 -15.12 -11.61
C ILE A 763 74.72 -16.07 -12.65
N ASN A 764 73.96 -16.48 -13.67
CA ASN A 764 74.39 -17.38 -14.70
C ASN A 764 75.60 -16.79 -15.47
N ARG A 765 75.61 -15.47 -15.73
CA ARG A 765 76.75 -14.81 -16.42
C ARG A 765 78.02 -14.78 -15.59
N GLU A 766 77.88 -14.37 -14.28
CA GLU A 766 79.04 -14.23 -13.43
C GLU A 766 79.61 -15.60 -13.00
N PHE A 767 78.79 -16.61 -12.81
CA PHE A 767 79.18 -17.99 -12.52
C PHE A 767 79.99 -18.59 -13.70
N LYS A 768 79.54 -18.35 -14.94
CA LYS A 768 80.26 -18.75 -16.12
C LYS A 768 81.65 -18.09 -16.20
N LYS A 769 81.73 -16.79 -15.86
CA LYS A 769 83.03 -16.08 -15.87
C LYS A 769 84.03 -16.56 -14.81
N GLN A 770 83.53 -16.98 -13.66
CA GLN A 770 84.30 -17.44 -12.50
C GLN A 770 84.47 -18.97 -12.46
N HIS A 771 84.05 -19.68 -13.55
CA HIS A 771 84.11 -21.15 -13.66
C HIS A 771 83.37 -21.87 -12.51
N ILE A 772 82.31 -21.29 -11.94
CA ILE A 772 81.43 -21.90 -10.96
C ILE A 772 80.35 -22.67 -11.74
N ASN A 773 80.27 -24.00 -11.54
CA ASN A 773 79.23 -24.81 -12.14
C ASN A 773 77.96 -24.91 -11.29
N ILE A 774 76.80 -24.77 -11.93
CA ILE A 774 75.54 -25.13 -11.33
C ILE A 774 75.42 -26.66 -11.48
N SER A 775 75.33 -27.35 -10.38
CA SER A 775 75.43 -28.80 -10.36
C SER A 775 74.29 -29.48 -11.12
N PHE A 776 74.65 -30.45 -11.91
CA PHE A 776 73.70 -31.47 -12.44
C PHE A 776 73.49 -32.55 -11.36
N ARG A 777 72.39 -33.23 -11.44
CA ARG A 777 72.17 -34.39 -10.60
C ARG A 777 73.25 -35.44 -10.90
N GLN A 778 74.04 -35.79 -9.90
CA GLN A 778 75.07 -36.76 -10.03
C GLN A 778 74.55 -38.13 -9.55
N MET A 779 74.89 -39.18 -10.28
CA MET A 779 74.54 -40.53 -9.88
C MET A 779 75.76 -41.41 -10.04
N GLU A 780 76.17 -42.08 -8.95
CA GLU A 780 77.16 -43.11 -9.04
C GLU A 780 76.52 -44.39 -9.57
N VAL A 781 77.04 -44.86 -10.70
CA VAL A 781 76.57 -46.10 -11.33
C VAL A 781 77.62 -47.20 -11.21
N TYR A 782 77.33 -48.19 -10.39
CA TYR A 782 78.17 -49.36 -10.27
C TYR A 782 77.77 -50.42 -11.31
N LEU A 783 78.60 -50.59 -12.29
CA LEU A 783 78.36 -51.66 -13.29
C LEU A 783 78.94 -52.99 -12.72
N LYS A 784 78.00 -53.96 -12.48
CA LYS A 784 78.35 -55.30 -12.01
C LYS A 784 78.08 -56.32 -13.08
N ASN A 785 79.00 -57.33 -13.25
CA ASN A 785 78.74 -58.43 -14.14
C ASN A 785 77.70 -59.40 -13.46
N LEU A 786 77.26 -60.43 -14.26
CA LEU A 786 76.38 -61.48 -13.78
C LEU A 786 76.82 -62.24 -12.49
N HIS A 787 78.14 -62.16 -12.16
CA HIS A 787 78.75 -62.80 -11.03
C HIS A 787 79.06 -61.76 -9.83
N GLY A 788 78.53 -60.56 -9.93
CA GLY A 788 78.68 -59.54 -8.85
C GLY A 788 80.04 -58.85 -8.78
N GLN A 789 80.98 -59.02 -9.77
CA GLN A 789 82.22 -58.23 -9.77
C GLN A 789 82.00 -56.85 -10.39
N GLU A 790 82.55 -55.82 -9.69
CA GLU A 790 82.49 -54.43 -10.17
C GLU A 790 83.51 -54.17 -11.29
N TYR A 791 83.06 -53.54 -12.39
CA TYR A 791 83.94 -53.06 -13.43
C TYR A 791 84.42 -51.67 -13.15
N LYS A 792 85.68 -51.46 -13.01
CA LYS A 792 86.29 -50.15 -12.96
C LYS A 792 86.52 -49.69 -14.41
N LEU A 793 85.78 -48.73 -14.85
CA LEU A 793 86.05 -48.08 -16.17
C LEU A 793 87.32 -47.30 -16.05
N VAL A 794 88.39 -47.77 -16.74
CA VAL A 794 89.66 -47.03 -16.89
C VAL A 794 89.49 -46.13 -18.10
N PRO A 795 89.84 -44.84 -18.05
CA PRO A 795 89.78 -43.99 -19.23
C PRO A 795 90.80 -44.54 -20.27
N ILE A 796 90.32 -44.79 -21.44
CA ILE A 796 91.20 -45.07 -22.55
C ILE A 796 91.76 -43.74 -23.06
N GLU A 797 92.99 -43.39 -22.68
CA GLU A 797 93.77 -42.45 -23.43
C GLU A 797 94.24 -43.08 -24.67
N ASP A 798 93.51 -42.89 -25.78
CA ASP A 798 94.02 -43.12 -27.06
C ASP A 798 93.32 -42.32 -28.12
N GLU A 799 93.98 -41.25 -28.59
CA GLU A 799 93.62 -40.48 -29.74
C GLU A 799 93.66 -41.36 -30.98
N ASN A 800 92.63 -41.48 -31.74
CA ASN A 800 92.50 -42.15 -33.03
C ASN A 800 92.15 -43.63 -33.02
N LYS A 801 90.85 -43.89 -32.84
CA LYS A 801 90.21 -45.02 -33.60
C LYS A 801 88.76 -44.79 -33.83
N THR A 802 88.33 -44.73 -35.06
CA THR A 802 87.05 -44.73 -35.63
C THR A 802 86.19 -45.87 -35.06
N ILE A 803 85.10 -45.59 -34.41
CA ILE A 803 84.16 -46.60 -33.91
C ILE A 803 83.38 -47.11 -35.10
N VAL A 804 83.56 -48.37 -35.45
CA VAL A 804 82.72 -49.08 -36.38
C VAL A 804 81.55 -49.67 -35.68
N PRO A 805 80.28 -49.36 -36.04
CA PRO A 805 79.13 -49.97 -35.41
C PRO A 805 78.96 -51.42 -35.78
N ILE A 806 79.00 -52.34 -34.85
CA ILE A 806 78.64 -53.73 -35.02
C ILE A 806 77.13 -53.79 -35.22
N GLY A 807 76.71 -54.37 -36.33
CA GLY A 807 75.37 -54.52 -36.81
C GLY A 807 74.45 -55.20 -35.80
N ALA A 808 73.37 -54.47 -35.48
CA ALA A 808 72.26 -55.06 -34.74
C ALA A 808 71.29 -55.74 -35.72
N GLU A 809 71.19 -57.06 -35.62
CA GLU A 809 70.05 -57.79 -36.18
C GLU A 809 68.77 -57.35 -35.46
N GLN A 810 67.85 -56.76 -36.20
CA GLN A 810 66.52 -56.42 -35.72
C GLN A 810 65.64 -57.66 -35.65
N LYS A 811 65.21 -58.10 -34.49
CA LYS A 811 63.99 -58.86 -34.25
C LYS A 811 62.85 -57.99 -34.04
N PRO A 812 61.66 -58.13 -34.69
CA PRO A 812 60.53 -57.32 -34.50
C PRO A 812 59.88 -57.58 -33.16
N LEU A 813 59.61 -56.49 -32.42
CA LEU A 813 58.78 -56.48 -31.19
C LEU A 813 57.33 -56.81 -31.59
N GLN A 814 56.76 -57.84 -30.97
CA GLN A 814 55.37 -58.16 -31.02
C GLN A 814 54.60 -57.10 -30.15
N GLU A 815 53.59 -56.54 -30.73
CA GLU A 815 52.60 -55.66 -29.97
C GLU A 815 51.85 -56.46 -28.91
N PRO A 816 51.64 -55.86 -27.74
CA PRO A 816 50.74 -56.45 -26.72
C PRO A 816 49.28 -56.26 -27.10
N PRO A 817 48.37 -57.15 -26.71
CA PRO A 817 46.94 -57.09 -27.05
C PRO A 817 46.21 -56.00 -26.28
N PRO A 818 45.10 -55.48 -26.81
CA PRO A 818 44.35 -54.35 -26.18
C PRO A 818 43.66 -54.81 -24.91
N ALA A 819 43.77 -53.97 -23.91
CA ALA A 819 43.04 -54.10 -22.65
C ALA A 819 41.55 -53.91 -22.87
N LYS A 820 40.75 -54.82 -22.37
CA LYS A 820 39.27 -54.68 -22.23
C LYS A 820 38.98 -53.73 -21.14
N LEU A 821 38.17 -52.73 -21.48
CA LEU A 821 37.43 -51.92 -20.54
C LEU A 821 36.25 -52.74 -19.98
N ASP A 822 36.18 -52.87 -18.69
CA ASP A 822 34.93 -53.04 -17.91
C ASP A 822 34.73 -51.84 -17.05
#